data_91acdb99d9e2eb5a9ced5a9cc26df0ac
#
_entry.id   91acdb99d9e2eb5a9ced5a9cc26df0ac
#
_cell.length_a   1.000
_cell.length_b   1.000
_cell.length_c   1.000
_cell.angle_alpha   90.00
_cell.angle_beta   90.00
_cell.angle_gamma   90.00
#
_symmetry.space_group_name_H-M   'P 1'
#
loop_
_entity.id
_entity.type
_entity.pdbx_description
1 polymer ?
#
loop_
_entity_poly.entity_id
_entity_poly.type
_entity_poly.pdbx_seq_one_letter_code
_entity_poly.pdbx_strand_id
1 'polypeptide(L)'
;MSEFPRKAKCVVIGAGIVGNCLVGHLAKLGWTDIVQIDKGPLPNPGGSTGHASNFIFPTDHNKEMALLTLASQRQYIEMGMNNTCGGIEVARNPERLEEFNRRMTSAKSWGIEASLLSPAEVKELVPFINEKIILGGFYTPSVSCVDSLQTGTLMREGAVKSGNLNVFANTEVLDLEVEDGEIKAVVTNKGRIEAEYVVVACGVWSPRIAKMAGANIPLTPAVHQMADVGPIDILQKSNAEVAYPIVRDMDTFCYERQTAGSMEVGSYAHRAIFIHPNDIPSNEASALSPTELPLTQDDFDPQMEQAIELMEMLGDAEIKYAINGLLSLTPDAMPVLGETVEVRNLWSAAAVWIKEGPGIAQLVAEWMTYGYPHLCDPHSSDISRFYPHEKTEHHIYARCDEHFNKTYGIVHPREQWASQRDMRRSPFYPREQAAGATFFDARGWERPQWFASNAKLVEKYKEACQPREHEWDARWWSPITNAEHLAMRESVGMVDLTAFNEFDFTGPDAMKFLQYMCVNNVDVEVGRSVYTPLLTPGGGFRGDLTILRLDTDHFRVVTGAFDGGRDNYWFRRHMPTHGSVVFTDMSSALCTIGVWGPNAEKTMAKIVTGEHKIFDLSQINFPYGAVRNVLIDGVPCTMFRISYVGENGWEIYTKMEHGLRLWDSIAAAGKEFEIIPVGMGVYAVTGRIEKGYR
;
A
#
# COMPACT_ATOMS: atom_id res chain seq x y z
N MET A 1 -38.15 18.38 -11.09
CA MET A 1 -37.20 17.73 -10.14
C MET A 1 -37.71 16.32 -9.95
N SER A 2 -36.87 15.31 -10.15
CA SER A 2 -37.22 13.92 -9.84
C SER A 2 -37.54 13.82 -8.35
N GLU A 3 -38.53 13.01 -7.98
CA GLU A 3 -38.83 12.68 -6.58
C GLU A 3 -37.58 12.07 -5.93
N PHE A 4 -37.33 12.37 -4.65
CA PHE A 4 -36.18 11.82 -3.94
C PHE A 4 -36.33 10.29 -3.84
N PRO A 5 -35.34 9.48 -4.25
CA PRO A 5 -35.48 8.03 -4.38
C PRO A 5 -35.58 7.36 -3.01
N ARG A 6 -36.42 6.33 -2.93
CA ARG A 6 -36.52 5.46 -1.75
C ARG A 6 -35.67 4.20 -1.86
N LYS A 7 -35.22 3.87 -3.08
CA LYS A 7 -34.41 2.68 -3.39
C LYS A 7 -33.45 2.98 -4.52
N ALA A 8 -32.27 2.36 -4.47
CA ALA A 8 -31.25 2.38 -5.51
C ALA A 8 -30.53 1.03 -5.54
N LYS A 9 -29.98 0.65 -6.68
CA LYS A 9 -29.02 -0.46 -6.75
C LYS A 9 -27.69 -0.06 -6.10
N CYS A 10 -27.21 1.15 -6.41
CA CYS A 10 -25.96 1.67 -5.86
C CYS A 10 -26.13 3.14 -5.44
N VAL A 11 -25.70 3.45 -4.23
CA VAL A 11 -25.56 4.84 -3.76
C VAL A 11 -24.08 5.19 -3.71
N VAL A 12 -23.67 6.21 -4.47
CA VAL A 12 -22.31 6.77 -4.41
C VAL A 12 -22.36 8.07 -3.58
N ILE A 13 -21.65 8.08 -2.48
CA ILE A 13 -21.56 9.22 -1.56
C ILE A 13 -20.31 10.02 -1.92
N GLY A 14 -20.51 11.27 -2.36
CA GLY A 14 -19.46 12.18 -2.82
C GLY A 14 -19.54 12.45 -4.33
N ALA A 15 -19.37 13.73 -4.70
CA ALA A 15 -19.36 14.22 -6.08
C ALA A 15 -18.06 14.99 -6.41
N GLY A 16 -16.94 14.62 -5.76
CA GLY A 16 -15.60 14.95 -6.19
C GLY A 16 -15.20 14.19 -7.46
N ILE A 17 -13.96 14.35 -7.93
CA ILE A 17 -13.45 13.70 -9.14
C ILE A 17 -13.69 12.18 -9.14
N VAL A 18 -13.42 11.52 -8.00
CA VAL A 18 -13.55 10.06 -7.88
C VAL A 18 -15.01 9.61 -8.01
N GLY A 19 -15.91 10.20 -7.20
CA GLY A 19 -17.33 9.83 -7.22
C GLY A 19 -17.99 10.10 -8.56
N ASN A 20 -17.68 11.24 -9.20
CA ASN A 20 -18.18 11.59 -10.52
C ASN A 20 -17.69 10.66 -11.63
N CYS A 21 -16.41 10.30 -11.63
CA CYS A 21 -15.86 9.34 -12.59
C CYS A 21 -16.39 7.92 -12.33
N LEU A 22 -16.55 7.53 -11.06
CA LEU A 22 -17.07 6.22 -10.69
C LEU A 22 -18.49 5.98 -11.23
N VAL A 23 -19.43 6.94 -11.03
CA VAL A 23 -20.78 6.80 -11.56
C VAL A 23 -20.78 6.74 -13.11
N GLY A 24 -19.86 7.48 -13.75
CA GLY A 24 -19.66 7.40 -15.20
C GLY A 24 -19.22 6.02 -15.66
N HIS A 25 -18.25 5.40 -14.98
CA HIS A 25 -17.76 4.05 -15.31
C HIS A 25 -18.80 2.97 -14.98
N LEU A 26 -19.47 3.04 -13.83
CA LEU A 26 -20.56 2.11 -13.51
C LEU A 26 -21.65 2.11 -14.57
N ALA A 27 -22.10 3.31 -15.01
CA ALA A 27 -23.09 3.44 -16.07
C ALA A 27 -22.59 2.87 -17.42
N LYS A 28 -21.32 3.11 -17.78
CA LYS A 28 -20.69 2.49 -18.99
C LYS A 28 -20.62 0.97 -18.91
N LEU A 29 -20.46 0.41 -17.72
CA LEU A 29 -20.44 -1.03 -17.45
C LEU A 29 -21.86 -1.63 -17.30
N GLY A 30 -22.91 -0.86 -17.57
CA GLY A 30 -24.30 -1.33 -17.61
C GLY A 30 -25.03 -1.32 -16.27
N TRP A 31 -24.47 -0.65 -15.25
CA TRP A 31 -25.21 -0.43 -14.00
C TRP A 31 -26.33 0.57 -14.20
N THR A 32 -27.48 0.27 -13.63
CA THR A 32 -28.69 1.12 -13.60
C THR A 32 -29.08 1.44 -12.18
N ASP A 33 -30.05 2.33 -11.99
CA ASP A 33 -30.55 2.74 -10.67
C ASP A 33 -29.43 3.21 -9.71
N ILE A 34 -28.49 3.99 -10.27
CA ILE A 34 -27.42 4.62 -9.50
C ILE A 34 -27.95 5.94 -8.93
N VAL A 35 -27.67 6.18 -7.67
CA VAL A 35 -27.92 7.46 -7.00
C VAL A 35 -26.61 8.05 -6.52
N GLN A 36 -26.30 9.27 -6.91
CA GLN A 36 -25.17 10.03 -6.38
C GLN A 36 -25.66 11.15 -5.48
N ILE A 37 -25.08 11.26 -4.29
CA ILE A 37 -25.41 12.30 -3.33
C ILE A 37 -24.14 13.04 -2.87
N ASP A 38 -24.28 14.34 -2.63
CA ASP A 38 -23.23 15.16 -2.00
C ASP A 38 -23.86 16.21 -1.07
N LYS A 39 -23.18 16.49 0.04
CA LYS A 39 -23.61 17.50 1.01
C LYS A 39 -23.47 18.93 0.49
N GLY A 40 -22.58 19.15 -0.48
CA GLY A 40 -22.29 20.44 -1.07
C GLY A 40 -23.08 20.73 -2.36
N PRO A 41 -22.97 21.94 -2.87
CA PRO A 41 -23.49 22.32 -4.18
C PRO A 41 -22.71 21.67 -5.31
N LEU A 42 -23.28 21.63 -6.52
CA LEU A 42 -22.58 21.16 -7.72
C LEU A 42 -22.42 22.32 -8.71
N PRO A 43 -21.34 22.37 -9.51
CA PRO A 43 -20.35 21.30 -9.75
C PRO A 43 -19.21 21.22 -8.73
N ASN A 44 -18.98 22.21 -7.87
CA ASN A 44 -17.93 22.20 -6.84
C ASN A 44 -18.55 22.01 -5.45
N PRO A 45 -18.49 20.81 -4.87
CA PRO A 45 -19.11 20.55 -3.56
C PRO A 45 -18.28 21.03 -2.35
N GLY A 46 -17.13 21.68 -2.58
CA GLY A 46 -16.26 22.18 -1.51
C GLY A 46 -15.28 21.16 -0.95
N GLY A 47 -15.03 20.07 -1.68
CA GLY A 47 -14.00 19.09 -1.38
C GLY A 47 -12.67 19.40 -2.07
N SER A 48 -11.63 18.58 -1.80
CA SER A 48 -10.25 18.79 -2.29
C SER A 48 -10.11 18.87 -3.81
N THR A 49 -11.07 18.37 -4.58
CA THR A 49 -11.09 18.51 -6.05
C THR A 49 -11.13 19.98 -6.48
N GLY A 50 -11.80 20.83 -5.71
CA GLY A 50 -12.01 22.25 -6.07
C GLY A 50 -10.77 23.14 -5.98
N HIS A 51 -9.80 22.76 -5.13
CA HIS A 51 -8.57 23.54 -4.90
C HIS A 51 -7.29 22.79 -5.31
N ALA A 52 -7.40 21.63 -5.92
CA ALA A 52 -6.23 20.85 -6.31
C ALA A 52 -5.43 21.56 -7.40
N SER A 53 -4.11 21.40 -7.37
CA SER A 53 -3.17 21.99 -8.35
C SER A 53 -3.31 21.42 -9.77
N ASN A 54 -4.13 20.39 -9.95
CA ASN A 54 -4.57 19.84 -11.23
C ASN A 54 -3.45 19.48 -12.21
N PHE A 55 -2.32 18.96 -11.74
CA PHE A 55 -1.26 18.48 -12.61
C PHE A 55 -1.08 16.94 -12.50
N ILE A 56 -0.63 16.35 -13.61
CA ILE A 56 -0.42 14.91 -13.76
C ILE A 56 1.04 14.61 -14.06
N PHE A 57 1.75 14.02 -13.12
CA PHE A 57 3.07 13.40 -13.32
C PHE A 57 2.88 11.88 -13.34
N PRO A 58 3.10 11.20 -14.50
CA PRO A 58 2.81 9.79 -14.64
C PRO A 58 3.86 8.87 -14.00
N THR A 59 5.08 9.37 -13.80
CA THR A 59 6.14 8.59 -13.13
C THR A 59 5.95 8.63 -11.63
N ASP A 60 5.89 7.45 -11.01
CA ASP A 60 5.71 7.26 -9.57
C ASP A 60 6.75 6.27 -9.03
N HIS A 61 6.85 6.13 -7.71
CA HIS A 61 7.69 5.10 -7.07
C HIS A 61 7.09 3.70 -7.18
N ASN A 62 5.77 3.61 -7.39
CA ASN A 62 4.99 2.39 -7.44
C ASN A 62 4.39 2.19 -8.84
N LYS A 63 4.55 0.97 -9.41
CA LYS A 63 3.99 0.62 -10.72
C LYS A 63 2.47 0.71 -10.78
N GLU A 64 1.78 0.27 -9.71
CA GLU A 64 0.32 0.36 -9.61
C GLU A 64 -0.14 1.81 -9.79
N MET A 65 0.46 2.74 -9.04
CA MET A 65 0.14 4.16 -9.12
C MET A 65 0.46 4.75 -10.49
N ALA A 66 1.57 4.37 -11.11
CA ALA A 66 1.92 4.81 -12.46
C ALA A 66 0.88 4.34 -13.50
N LEU A 67 0.41 3.09 -13.42
CA LEU A 67 -0.62 2.55 -14.31
C LEU A 67 -1.97 3.27 -14.12
N LEU A 68 -2.37 3.54 -12.88
CA LEU A 68 -3.60 4.27 -12.55
C LEU A 68 -3.53 5.72 -13.05
N THR A 69 -2.37 6.36 -12.91
CA THR A 69 -2.13 7.71 -13.44
C THR A 69 -2.19 7.74 -14.97
N LEU A 70 -1.57 6.79 -15.66
CA LEU A 70 -1.65 6.69 -17.13
C LEU A 70 -3.10 6.45 -17.61
N ALA A 71 -3.86 5.63 -16.88
CA ALA A 71 -5.28 5.43 -17.20
C ALA A 71 -6.11 6.70 -16.99
N SER A 72 -5.81 7.47 -15.95
CA SER A 72 -6.42 8.79 -15.71
C SER A 72 -6.08 9.77 -16.82
N GLN A 73 -4.81 9.88 -17.16
CA GLN A 73 -4.33 10.81 -18.19
C GLN A 73 -5.00 10.54 -19.55
N ARG A 74 -5.13 9.27 -19.95
CA ARG A 74 -5.88 8.92 -21.17
C ARG A 74 -7.32 9.42 -21.13
N GLN A 75 -8.02 9.31 -19.99
CA GLN A 75 -9.39 9.78 -19.84
C GLN A 75 -9.48 11.31 -19.90
N TYR A 76 -8.54 12.05 -19.27
CA TYR A 76 -8.47 13.50 -19.39
C TYR A 76 -8.26 13.94 -20.83
N ILE A 77 -7.37 13.26 -21.58
CA ILE A 77 -7.13 13.53 -23.00
C ILE A 77 -8.38 13.25 -23.85
N GLU A 78 -9.02 12.11 -23.68
CA GLU A 78 -10.25 11.71 -24.41
C GLU A 78 -11.40 12.70 -24.22
N MET A 79 -11.48 13.33 -23.03
CA MET A 79 -12.49 14.34 -22.72
C MET A 79 -12.09 15.76 -23.12
N GLY A 80 -10.88 15.96 -23.65
CA GLY A 80 -10.38 17.29 -24.00
C GLY A 80 -10.05 18.20 -22.80
N MET A 81 -9.86 17.62 -21.62
CA MET A 81 -9.59 18.33 -20.36
C MET A 81 -8.11 18.20 -19.94
N ASN A 82 -7.21 18.09 -20.91
CA ASN A 82 -5.78 17.89 -20.71
C ASN A 82 -4.99 18.94 -21.52
N ASN A 83 -4.12 19.68 -20.84
CA ASN A 83 -3.15 20.59 -21.44
C ASN A 83 -1.75 20.04 -21.17
N THR A 84 -1.14 19.41 -22.18
CA THR A 84 0.22 18.85 -22.07
C THR A 84 1.24 19.99 -22.14
N CYS A 85 1.99 20.19 -21.06
CA CYS A 85 3.00 21.23 -20.93
C CYS A 85 4.41 20.71 -20.65
N GLY A 86 4.54 19.40 -20.34
CA GLY A 86 5.76 18.82 -19.81
C GLY A 86 5.95 19.11 -18.32
N GLY A 87 6.84 18.35 -17.69
CA GLY A 87 7.21 18.55 -16.29
C GLY A 87 8.65 18.19 -16.04
N ILE A 88 9.31 18.94 -15.19
CA ILE A 88 10.70 18.78 -14.82
C ILE A 88 10.81 18.64 -13.31
N GLU A 89 11.37 17.54 -12.85
CA GLU A 89 11.75 17.36 -11.45
C GLU A 89 13.23 17.68 -11.33
N VAL A 90 13.62 18.68 -10.53
CA VAL A 90 15.02 19.11 -10.42
C VAL A 90 15.70 18.49 -9.22
N ALA A 91 17.02 18.27 -9.35
CA ALA A 91 17.89 17.76 -8.29
C ALA A 91 18.88 18.84 -7.85
N ARG A 92 18.98 19.06 -6.54
CA ARG A 92 20.01 19.93 -5.94
C ARG A 92 21.17 19.13 -5.32
N ASN A 93 21.02 17.82 -5.12
CA ASN A 93 22.04 16.96 -4.54
C ASN A 93 22.33 15.71 -5.41
N PRO A 94 23.55 15.09 -5.27
CA PRO A 94 23.93 13.93 -6.07
C PRO A 94 23.05 12.70 -5.85
N GLU A 95 22.56 12.47 -4.65
CA GLU A 95 21.70 11.32 -4.32
C GLU A 95 20.39 11.38 -5.10
N ARG A 96 19.81 12.57 -5.28
CA ARG A 96 18.64 12.80 -6.10
C ARG A 96 18.88 12.51 -7.58
N LEU A 97 20.05 12.88 -8.11
CA LEU A 97 20.42 12.52 -9.48
C LEU A 97 20.51 11.02 -9.68
N GLU A 98 21.06 10.29 -8.70
CA GLU A 98 21.07 8.82 -8.75
C GLU A 98 19.65 8.25 -8.73
N GLU A 99 18.75 8.80 -7.93
CA GLU A 99 17.34 8.43 -7.96
C GLU A 99 16.73 8.65 -9.34
N PHE A 100 17.00 9.79 -9.97
CA PHE A 100 16.48 10.08 -11.33
C PHE A 100 16.96 9.07 -12.36
N ASN A 101 18.20 8.58 -12.29
CA ASN A 101 18.69 7.51 -13.15
C ASN A 101 17.87 6.22 -13.01
N ARG A 102 17.45 5.88 -11.78
CA ARG A 102 16.60 4.70 -11.55
C ARG A 102 15.16 4.93 -12.01
N ARG A 103 14.61 6.12 -11.77
CA ARG A 103 13.27 6.50 -12.25
C ARG A 103 13.21 6.46 -13.76
N MET A 104 14.27 6.82 -14.48
CA MET A 104 14.40 6.64 -15.92
C MET A 104 14.18 5.18 -16.33
N THR A 105 14.81 4.23 -15.62
CA THR A 105 14.68 2.79 -15.90
C THR A 105 13.23 2.32 -15.64
N SER A 106 12.63 2.77 -14.54
CA SER A 106 11.23 2.47 -14.20
C SER A 106 10.28 3.06 -15.24
N ALA A 107 10.41 4.34 -15.57
CA ALA A 107 9.60 5.02 -16.60
C ALA A 107 9.64 4.26 -17.93
N LYS A 108 10.84 3.91 -18.41
CA LYS A 108 11.02 3.12 -19.63
C LYS A 108 10.32 1.77 -19.57
N SER A 109 10.41 1.06 -18.43
CA SER A 109 9.78 -0.25 -18.25
C SER A 109 8.24 -0.17 -18.18
N TRP A 110 7.70 0.98 -17.83
CA TRP A 110 6.25 1.23 -17.75
C TRP A 110 5.69 1.95 -18.98
N GLY A 111 6.53 2.20 -20.01
CA GLY A 111 6.13 2.84 -21.25
C GLY A 111 5.95 4.36 -21.13
N ILE A 112 6.60 4.99 -20.14
CA ILE A 112 6.59 6.44 -19.94
C ILE A 112 7.85 7.02 -20.58
N GLU A 113 7.68 8.01 -21.47
CA GLU A 113 8.78 8.77 -22.04
C GLU A 113 9.34 9.74 -20.99
N ALA A 114 10.65 9.68 -20.79
CA ALA A 114 11.36 10.60 -19.89
C ALA A 114 12.81 10.77 -20.33
N SER A 115 13.46 11.84 -19.91
CA SER A 115 14.87 12.12 -20.17
C SER A 115 15.54 12.82 -18.99
N LEU A 116 16.86 12.61 -18.86
CA LEU A 116 17.67 13.36 -17.92
C LEU A 116 18.23 14.58 -18.65
N LEU A 117 18.15 15.74 -18.03
CA LEU A 117 18.58 17.01 -18.55
C LEU A 117 19.72 17.57 -17.70
N SER A 118 20.70 18.19 -18.35
CA SER A 118 21.68 19.06 -17.72
C SER A 118 21.02 20.36 -17.21
N PRO A 119 21.66 21.09 -16.28
CA PRO A 119 21.13 22.39 -15.84
C PRO A 119 20.87 23.39 -17.00
N ALA A 120 21.74 23.40 -18.01
CA ALA A 120 21.57 24.25 -19.18
C ALA A 120 20.34 23.88 -20.03
N GLU A 121 20.09 22.58 -20.24
CA GLU A 121 18.89 22.10 -20.94
C GLU A 121 17.60 22.39 -20.14
N VAL A 122 17.65 22.29 -18.81
CA VAL A 122 16.54 22.73 -17.95
C VAL A 122 16.28 24.23 -18.14
N LYS A 123 17.35 25.05 -18.19
CA LYS A 123 17.26 26.51 -18.44
C LYS A 123 16.66 26.85 -19.78
N GLU A 124 16.93 26.06 -20.84
CA GLU A 124 16.32 26.23 -22.15
C GLU A 124 14.79 26.06 -22.12
N LEU A 125 14.31 25.07 -21.33
CA LEU A 125 12.87 24.80 -21.18
C LEU A 125 12.17 25.75 -20.21
N VAL A 126 12.87 26.19 -19.16
CA VAL A 126 12.37 27.10 -18.10
C VAL A 126 13.32 28.29 -17.96
N PRO A 127 13.20 29.33 -18.83
CA PRO A 127 14.19 30.41 -18.94
C PRO A 127 14.44 31.21 -17.65
N PHE A 128 13.54 31.17 -16.71
CA PHE A 128 13.60 31.90 -15.43
C PHE A 128 14.11 31.08 -14.25
N ILE A 129 14.46 29.79 -14.46
CA ILE A 129 15.02 28.95 -13.40
C ILE A 129 16.48 29.30 -13.08
N ASN A 130 16.89 29.19 -11.84
CA ASN A 130 18.28 29.35 -11.42
C ASN A 130 19.07 28.04 -11.63
N GLU A 131 19.67 27.89 -12.82
CA GLU A 131 20.44 26.71 -13.18
C GLU A 131 21.69 26.45 -12.31
N LYS A 132 22.15 27.48 -11.56
CA LYS A 132 23.40 27.37 -10.77
C LYS A 132 23.24 26.54 -9.49
N ILE A 133 22.01 26.38 -9.02
CA ILE A 133 21.72 25.65 -7.76
C ILE A 133 21.21 24.25 -8.00
N ILE A 134 21.01 23.85 -9.24
CA ILE A 134 20.55 22.51 -9.61
C ILE A 134 21.69 21.71 -10.27
N LEU A 135 21.64 20.40 -10.14
CA LEU A 135 22.60 19.47 -10.74
C LEU A 135 22.06 18.85 -12.04
N GLY A 136 20.76 18.96 -12.28
CA GLY A 136 20.07 18.42 -13.45
C GLY A 136 18.57 18.26 -13.20
N GLY A 137 17.88 17.72 -14.20
CA GLY A 137 16.43 17.50 -14.15
C GLY A 137 16.01 16.16 -14.73
N PHE A 138 14.90 15.64 -14.24
CA PHE A 138 14.16 14.53 -14.81
C PHE A 138 12.94 15.08 -15.54
N TYR A 139 12.99 15.05 -16.87
CA TYR A 139 11.96 15.62 -17.74
C TYR A 139 11.00 14.54 -18.23
N THR A 140 9.72 14.79 -18.05
CA THR A 140 8.62 13.95 -18.56
C THR A 140 7.74 14.78 -19.50
N PRO A 141 7.84 14.61 -20.83
CA PRO A 141 7.12 15.45 -21.80
C PRO A 141 5.59 15.30 -21.73
N SER A 142 5.09 14.18 -21.27
CA SER A 142 3.65 13.92 -21.15
C SER A 142 2.99 14.51 -19.90
N VAL A 143 3.74 15.16 -19.02
CA VAL A 143 3.15 15.89 -17.87
C VAL A 143 2.17 16.94 -18.37
N SER A 144 1.05 17.07 -17.68
CA SER A 144 -0.05 17.94 -18.11
C SER A 144 -0.75 18.60 -16.93
N CYS A 145 -1.40 19.72 -17.21
CA CYS A 145 -2.47 20.28 -16.37
C CYS A 145 -3.82 19.77 -16.86
N VAL A 146 -4.76 19.56 -15.95
CA VAL A 146 -6.09 19.03 -16.25
C VAL A 146 -7.17 19.87 -15.58
N ASP A 147 -8.40 19.79 -16.08
CA ASP A 147 -9.58 20.32 -15.40
C ASP A 147 -10.35 19.16 -14.77
N SER A 148 -10.09 18.90 -13.49
CA SER A 148 -10.70 17.79 -12.73
C SER A 148 -12.19 18.02 -12.44
N LEU A 149 -12.62 19.26 -12.18
CA LEU A 149 -14.02 19.59 -11.94
C LEU A 149 -14.86 19.38 -13.20
N GLN A 150 -14.38 19.88 -14.33
CA GLN A 150 -15.08 19.72 -15.61
C GLN A 150 -15.09 18.26 -16.05
N THR A 151 -13.96 17.54 -15.90
CA THR A 151 -13.87 16.11 -16.19
C THR A 151 -14.89 15.31 -15.40
N GLY A 152 -14.93 15.51 -14.07
CA GLY A 152 -15.92 14.85 -13.23
C GLY A 152 -17.34 15.19 -13.62
N THR A 153 -17.61 16.47 -13.94
CA THR A 153 -18.92 16.92 -14.42
C THR A 153 -19.34 16.21 -15.69
N LEU A 154 -18.49 16.16 -16.71
CA LEU A 154 -18.77 15.46 -17.98
C LEU A 154 -19.05 13.97 -17.80
N MET A 155 -18.29 13.29 -16.95
CA MET A 155 -18.50 11.87 -16.63
C MET A 155 -19.86 11.65 -15.97
N ARG A 156 -20.21 12.44 -14.98
CA ARG A 156 -21.50 12.41 -14.29
C ARG A 156 -22.67 12.72 -15.26
N GLU A 157 -22.56 13.76 -16.06
CA GLU A 157 -23.58 14.13 -17.02
C GLU A 157 -23.80 13.05 -18.10
N GLY A 158 -22.73 12.38 -18.52
CA GLY A 158 -22.82 11.22 -19.40
C GLY A 158 -23.70 10.10 -18.82
N ALA A 159 -23.50 9.79 -17.53
CA ALA A 159 -24.32 8.81 -16.81
C ALA A 159 -25.77 9.29 -16.61
N VAL A 160 -26.00 10.58 -16.36
CA VAL A 160 -27.36 11.15 -16.29
C VAL A 160 -28.06 11.04 -17.66
N LYS A 161 -27.37 11.41 -18.75
CA LYS A 161 -27.92 11.34 -20.12
C LYS A 161 -28.27 9.91 -20.55
N SER A 162 -27.56 8.91 -20.06
CA SER A 162 -27.90 7.50 -20.29
C SER A 162 -29.16 7.03 -19.53
N GLY A 163 -29.68 7.82 -18.61
CA GLY A 163 -30.81 7.47 -17.76
C GLY A 163 -30.48 6.57 -16.57
N ASN A 164 -29.20 6.27 -16.34
CA ASN A 164 -28.75 5.31 -15.32
C ASN A 164 -28.44 5.95 -13.97
N LEU A 165 -28.37 7.30 -13.90
CA LEU A 165 -27.95 8.05 -12.73
C LEU A 165 -28.94 9.16 -12.36
N ASN A 166 -29.29 9.20 -11.07
CA ASN A 166 -29.95 10.33 -10.43
C ASN A 166 -28.97 11.02 -9.47
N VAL A 167 -28.88 12.37 -9.51
CA VAL A 167 -27.93 13.15 -8.73
C VAL A 167 -28.65 14.12 -7.79
N PHE A 168 -28.25 14.16 -6.52
CA PHE A 168 -28.81 15.02 -5.50
C PHE A 168 -27.72 15.80 -4.74
N ALA A 169 -27.56 17.06 -5.10
CA ALA A 169 -26.72 18.03 -4.37
C ALA A 169 -27.39 18.43 -3.04
N ASN A 170 -26.61 19.03 -2.14
CA ASN A 170 -27.08 19.49 -0.81
C ASN A 170 -27.83 18.39 -0.06
N THR A 171 -27.25 17.18 -0.10
CA THR A 171 -27.82 15.97 0.51
C THR A 171 -26.78 15.34 1.43
N GLU A 172 -26.91 15.61 2.71
CA GLU A 172 -25.99 15.13 3.74
C GLU A 172 -26.40 13.75 4.23
N VAL A 173 -25.43 12.85 4.33
CA VAL A 173 -25.59 11.53 4.96
C VAL A 173 -25.56 11.71 6.48
N LEU A 174 -26.56 11.21 7.13
CA LEU A 174 -26.74 11.27 8.58
C LEU A 174 -26.42 9.93 9.25
N ASP A 175 -26.69 8.81 8.55
CA ASP A 175 -26.43 7.46 9.05
C ASP A 175 -26.36 6.44 7.91
N LEU A 176 -25.76 5.28 8.21
CA LEU A 176 -25.67 4.10 7.32
C LEU A 176 -26.26 2.89 8.07
N GLU A 177 -27.34 2.34 7.57
CA GLU A 177 -28.00 1.19 8.19
C GLU A 177 -27.34 -0.12 7.76
N VAL A 178 -26.94 -0.93 8.74
CA VAL A 178 -26.32 -2.25 8.55
C VAL A 178 -27.17 -3.32 9.25
N GLU A 179 -27.44 -4.42 8.56
CA GLU A 179 -28.12 -5.57 9.12
C GLU A 179 -27.34 -6.85 8.71
N ASP A 180 -27.11 -7.74 9.65
CA ASP A 180 -26.34 -8.99 9.43
C ASP A 180 -24.96 -8.79 8.76
N GLY A 181 -24.30 -7.67 9.11
CA GLY A 181 -22.98 -7.31 8.55
C GLY A 181 -23.02 -6.87 7.08
N GLU A 182 -24.16 -6.45 6.58
CA GLU A 182 -24.36 -5.98 5.21
C GLU A 182 -25.06 -4.61 5.18
N ILE A 183 -24.60 -3.71 4.29
CA ILE A 183 -25.24 -2.42 4.11
C ILE A 183 -26.67 -2.58 3.60
N LYS A 184 -27.63 -1.81 4.14
CA LYS A 184 -29.03 -1.87 3.74
C LYS A 184 -29.60 -0.54 3.27
N ALA A 185 -29.16 0.57 3.86
CA ALA A 185 -29.66 1.87 3.46
C ALA A 185 -28.71 3.02 3.82
N VAL A 186 -28.90 4.13 3.13
CA VAL A 186 -28.30 5.43 3.43
C VAL A 186 -29.40 6.36 3.95
N VAL A 187 -29.22 6.89 5.16
CA VAL A 187 -30.13 7.88 5.76
C VAL A 187 -29.56 9.27 5.51
N THR A 188 -30.38 10.16 4.96
CA THR A 188 -29.98 11.52 4.59
C THR A 188 -30.93 12.56 5.19
N ASN A 189 -30.51 13.82 5.17
CA ASN A 189 -31.39 14.96 5.52
C ASN A 189 -32.62 15.13 4.60
N LYS A 190 -32.69 14.38 3.46
CA LYS A 190 -33.84 14.39 2.53
C LYS A 190 -34.68 13.13 2.56
N GLY A 191 -34.23 12.10 3.25
CA GLY A 191 -34.94 10.82 3.38
C GLY A 191 -33.98 9.63 3.38
N ARG A 192 -34.57 8.44 3.47
CA ARG A 192 -33.88 7.15 3.50
C ARG A 192 -33.87 6.54 2.12
N ILE A 193 -32.73 6.02 1.68
CA ILE A 193 -32.53 5.31 0.42
C ILE A 193 -32.10 3.87 0.73
N GLU A 194 -32.93 2.88 0.45
CA GLU A 194 -32.56 1.47 0.47
C GLU A 194 -31.53 1.21 -0.65
N ALA A 195 -30.42 0.53 -0.35
CA ALA A 195 -29.33 0.32 -1.31
C ALA A 195 -28.76 -1.10 -1.21
N GLU A 196 -28.47 -1.72 -2.37
CA GLU A 196 -27.73 -2.98 -2.43
C GLU A 196 -26.23 -2.75 -2.25
N TYR A 197 -25.72 -1.65 -2.80
CA TYR A 197 -24.32 -1.23 -2.71
C TYR A 197 -24.21 0.22 -2.28
N VAL A 198 -23.24 0.51 -1.45
CA VAL A 198 -22.88 1.89 -1.09
C VAL A 198 -21.39 2.08 -1.31
N VAL A 199 -21.01 3.19 -1.96
CA VAL A 199 -19.60 3.55 -2.16
C VAL A 199 -19.30 4.86 -1.46
N VAL A 200 -18.29 4.85 -0.59
CA VAL A 200 -17.76 6.02 0.09
C VAL A 200 -16.63 6.62 -0.77
N ALA A 201 -16.93 7.74 -1.44
CA ALA A 201 -16.00 8.53 -2.26
C ALA A 201 -15.92 9.98 -1.73
N CYS A 202 -15.80 10.10 -0.39
CA CYS A 202 -16.00 11.36 0.35
C CYS A 202 -14.68 12.08 0.67
N GLY A 203 -13.57 11.76 -0.01
CA GLY A 203 -12.27 12.38 0.24
C GLY A 203 -11.92 12.40 1.73
N VAL A 204 -11.58 13.57 2.25
CA VAL A 204 -11.17 13.78 3.65
C VAL A 204 -12.23 13.42 4.70
N TRP A 205 -13.52 13.30 4.32
CA TRP A 205 -14.60 12.88 5.22
C TRP A 205 -14.85 11.37 5.23
N SER A 206 -14.13 10.58 4.42
CA SER A 206 -14.40 9.14 4.29
C SER A 206 -14.35 8.37 5.62
N PRO A 207 -13.42 8.65 6.57
CA PRO A 207 -13.44 7.99 7.88
C PRO A 207 -14.73 8.23 8.68
N ARG A 208 -15.24 9.47 8.65
CA ARG A 208 -16.48 9.85 9.34
C ARG A 208 -17.68 9.07 8.80
N ILE A 209 -17.78 8.97 7.47
CA ILE A 209 -18.89 8.26 6.81
C ILE A 209 -18.80 6.75 7.06
N ALA A 210 -17.62 6.14 6.90
CA ALA A 210 -17.43 4.72 7.15
C ALA A 210 -17.78 4.32 8.60
N LYS A 211 -17.43 5.18 9.56
CA LYS A 211 -17.68 4.94 10.98
C LYS A 211 -19.18 4.86 11.33
N MET A 212 -20.08 5.49 10.54
CA MET A 212 -21.53 5.37 10.71
C MET A 212 -22.00 3.92 10.52
N ALA A 213 -21.35 3.17 9.62
CA ALA A 213 -21.62 1.75 9.40
C ALA A 213 -20.77 0.81 10.28
N GLY A 214 -19.96 1.32 11.19
CA GLY A 214 -19.00 0.51 11.96
C GLY A 214 -17.78 0.05 11.15
N ALA A 215 -17.58 0.58 9.95
CA ALA A 215 -16.40 0.31 9.11
C ALA A 215 -15.29 1.33 9.36
N ASN A 216 -14.08 0.99 8.92
CA ASN A 216 -12.91 1.85 9.10
C ASN A 216 -12.18 2.08 7.77
N ILE A 217 -12.05 3.35 7.37
CA ILE A 217 -11.21 3.79 6.26
C ILE A 217 -10.01 4.55 6.86
N PRO A 218 -8.82 3.95 6.93
CA PRO A 218 -7.67 4.52 7.64
C PRO A 218 -6.99 5.61 6.82
N LEU A 219 -7.43 6.84 7.01
CA LEU A 219 -6.81 8.05 6.47
C LEU A 219 -6.95 9.21 7.45
N THR A 220 -6.14 10.25 7.27
CA THR A 220 -6.28 11.52 7.96
C THR A 220 -6.25 12.68 6.97
N PRO A 221 -7.09 13.73 7.17
CA PRO A 221 -6.94 14.99 6.46
C PRO A 221 -5.64 15.70 6.88
N ALA A 222 -4.85 16.10 5.91
CA ALA A 222 -3.63 16.86 6.11
C ALA A 222 -3.65 18.14 5.27
N VAL A 223 -3.01 19.17 5.79
CA VAL A 223 -2.83 20.44 5.09
C VAL A 223 -1.73 20.30 4.05
N HIS A 224 -1.99 20.81 2.86
CA HIS A 224 -1.02 21.16 1.83
C HIS A 224 -1.09 22.66 1.59
N GLN A 225 0.04 23.35 1.68
CA GLN A 225 0.10 24.80 1.51
C GLN A 225 0.32 25.17 0.04
N MET A 226 -0.41 26.17 -0.43
CA MET A 226 -0.33 26.66 -1.81
C MET A 226 -0.58 28.16 -1.84
N ALA A 227 0.18 28.88 -2.69
CA ALA A 227 -0.02 30.30 -2.96
C ALA A 227 0.01 30.58 -4.47
N ASP A 228 -0.85 31.49 -4.92
CA ASP A 228 -0.79 32.09 -6.28
C ASP A 228 -0.07 33.43 -6.19
N VAL A 229 1.10 33.47 -6.85
CA VAL A 229 2.06 34.61 -6.81
C VAL A 229 2.10 35.31 -8.14
N GLY A 230 1.82 36.60 -8.16
CA GLY A 230 1.79 37.38 -9.41
C GLY A 230 1.23 38.80 -9.24
N PRO A 231 1.13 39.56 -10.33
CA PRO A 231 1.45 39.22 -11.73
C PRO A 231 2.96 39.13 -11.98
N ILE A 232 3.35 38.28 -12.96
CA ILE A 232 4.74 38.09 -13.37
C ILE A 232 4.84 38.37 -14.88
N ASP A 233 5.64 39.37 -15.27
CA ASP A 233 5.72 39.91 -16.62
C ASP A 233 6.01 38.87 -17.71
N ILE A 234 6.95 37.94 -17.46
CA ILE A 234 7.32 36.91 -18.43
C ILE A 234 6.18 35.93 -18.68
N LEU A 235 5.38 35.62 -17.63
CA LEU A 235 4.24 34.71 -17.71
C LEU A 235 3.08 35.40 -18.44
N GLN A 236 2.82 36.70 -18.16
CA GLN A 236 1.79 37.45 -18.85
C GLN A 236 2.04 37.52 -20.37
N LYS A 237 3.30 37.65 -20.78
CA LYS A 237 3.69 37.71 -22.20
C LYS A 237 3.45 36.39 -22.95
N SER A 238 3.38 35.26 -22.27
CA SER A 238 3.12 33.96 -22.89
C SER A 238 1.70 33.82 -23.44
N ASN A 239 0.76 34.62 -22.92
CA ASN A 239 -0.67 34.62 -23.27
C ASN A 239 -1.30 33.20 -23.25
N ALA A 240 -0.82 32.32 -22.38
CA ALA A 240 -1.29 30.97 -22.20
C ALA A 240 -1.56 30.71 -20.71
N GLU A 241 -2.43 29.78 -20.42
CA GLU A 241 -2.66 29.34 -19.04
C GLU A 241 -1.43 28.65 -18.48
N VAL A 242 -0.84 27.72 -19.24
CA VAL A 242 0.42 27.06 -18.94
C VAL A 242 1.24 26.95 -20.23
N ALA A 243 2.33 27.69 -20.32
CA ALA A 243 3.24 27.69 -21.46
C ALA A 243 4.57 26.98 -21.17
N TYR A 244 4.93 26.88 -19.92
CA TYR A 244 6.20 26.30 -19.48
C TYR A 244 5.99 24.98 -18.75
N PRO A 245 6.98 24.05 -18.77
CA PRO A 245 6.93 22.84 -17.96
C PRO A 245 6.68 23.15 -16.48
N ILE A 246 5.89 22.30 -15.84
CA ILE A 246 5.72 22.35 -14.39
C ILE A 246 7.04 21.94 -13.75
N VAL A 247 7.54 22.72 -12.80
CA VAL A 247 8.76 22.40 -12.08
C VAL A 247 8.41 21.80 -10.72
N ARG A 248 9.12 20.75 -10.33
CA ARG A 248 9.16 20.23 -8.97
C ARG A 248 10.57 20.29 -8.45
N ASP A 249 10.81 21.03 -7.40
CA ASP A 249 12.06 20.99 -6.66
C ASP A 249 11.97 19.85 -5.63
N MET A 250 12.52 18.70 -6.01
CA MET A 250 12.37 17.46 -5.23
C MET A 250 13.14 17.50 -3.93
N ASP A 251 14.15 18.36 -3.80
CA ASP A 251 15.01 18.43 -2.61
C ASP A 251 14.55 19.47 -1.59
N THR A 252 13.74 20.44 -2.03
CA THR A 252 13.05 21.40 -1.16
C THR A 252 11.55 21.09 -1.00
N PHE A 253 11.06 20.03 -1.64
CA PHE A 253 9.66 19.56 -1.59
C PHE A 253 8.64 20.59 -2.08
N CYS A 254 9.04 21.46 -3.03
CA CYS A 254 8.22 22.47 -3.63
C CYS A 254 7.83 22.12 -5.07
N TYR A 255 6.81 22.79 -5.59
CA TYR A 255 6.51 22.80 -7.01
C TYR A 255 6.05 24.18 -7.44
N GLU A 256 6.32 24.51 -8.71
CA GLU A 256 5.98 25.75 -9.35
C GLU A 256 5.24 25.46 -10.66
N ARG A 257 4.00 25.96 -10.77
CA ARG A 257 3.15 25.80 -11.94
C ARG A 257 2.63 27.15 -12.42
N GLN A 258 2.83 27.48 -13.69
CA GLN A 258 2.22 28.65 -14.27
C GLN A 258 0.69 28.58 -14.21
N THR A 259 0.05 29.69 -13.81
CA THR A 259 -1.39 29.88 -13.86
C THR A 259 -1.65 31.22 -14.55
N ALA A 260 -1.82 31.20 -15.89
CA ALA A 260 -1.89 32.37 -16.73
C ALA A 260 -0.72 33.33 -16.49
N GLY A 261 -0.96 34.53 -15.96
CA GLY A 261 0.07 35.53 -15.68
C GLY A 261 0.69 35.44 -14.28
N SER A 262 0.47 34.35 -13.55
CA SER A 262 0.95 34.10 -12.18
C SER A 262 1.64 32.76 -12.09
N MET A 263 2.25 32.49 -10.93
CA MET A 263 2.83 31.20 -10.59
C MET A 263 2.16 30.64 -9.33
N GLU A 264 1.61 29.45 -9.41
CA GLU A 264 1.22 28.67 -8.25
C GLU A 264 2.45 28.04 -7.63
N VAL A 265 2.70 28.30 -6.34
CA VAL A 265 3.77 27.73 -5.53
C VAL A 265 3.15 26.86 -4.46
N GLY A 266 3.49 25.57 -4.41
CA GLY A 266 3.01 24.66 -3.40
C GLY A 266 4.14 23.89 -2.73
N SER A 267 3.92 23.43 -1.49
CA SER A 267 4.98 22.78 -0.71
C SER A 267 4.49 21.69 0.20
N TYR A 268 5.34 20.67 0.38
CA TYR A 268 5.25 19.61 1.39
C TYR A 268 6.36 19.69 2.45
N ALA A 269 7.15 20.80 2.49
CA ALA A 269 8.28 20.92 3.40
C ALA A 269 7.91 21.45 4.79
N HIS A 270 6.70 21.99 4.97
CA HIS A 270 6.22 22.43 6.27
C HIS A 270 5.96 21.25 7.22
N ARG A 271 5.80 21.53 8.51
CA ARG A 271 5.38 20.50 9.48
C ARG A 271 4.04 19.89 9.07
N ALA A 272 3.81 18.63 9.37
CA ALA A 272 2.50 18.02 9.15
C ALA A 272 1.44 18.72 10.02
N ILE A 273 0.35 19.17 9.38
CA ILE A 273 -0.80 19.79 10.03
C ILE A 273 -2.01 18.94 9.72
N PHE A 274 -2.54 18.26 10.72
CA PHE A 274 -3.69 17.38 10.58
C PHE A 274 -4.96 18.03 11.12
N ILE A 275 -6.08 17.74 10.47
CA ILE A 275 -7.41 18.16 10.90
C ILE A 275 -8.25 16.88 11.10
N HIS A 276 -8.87 16.76 12.27
CA HIS A 276 -9.75 15.62 12.46
C HIS A 276 -10.97 15.72 11.51
N PRO A 277 -11.45 14.63 10.89
CA PRO A 277 -12.57 14.67 9.92
C PRO A 277 -13.86 15.32 10.45
N ASN A 278 -14.07 15.29 11.76
CA ASN A 278 -15.23 15.93 12.39
C ASN A 278 -15.06 17.45 12.61
N ASP A 279 -13.82 17.95 12.56
CA ASP A 279 -13.49 19.36 12.80
C ASP A 279 -13.38 20.16 11.47
N ILE A 280 -13.54 19.50 10.33
CA ILE A 280 -13.63 20.18 9.04
C ILE A 280 -14.90 21.03 9.01
N PRO A 281 -14.81 22.35 8.74
CA PRO A 281 -15.94 23.26 8.80
C PRO A 281 -17.06 22.87 7.82
N SER A 282 -18.30 23.31 8.10
CA SER A 282 -19.40 23.17 7.13
C SER A 282 -19.25 24.20 5.99
N ASN A 283 -20.03 24.04 4.91
CA ASN A 283 -20.06 25.01 3.83
C ASN A 283 -20.42 26.42 4.30
N GLU A 284 -21.35 26.52 5.27
CA GLU A 284 -21.83 27.80 5.82
C GLU A 284 -20.81 28.45 6.77
N ALA A 285 -19.97 27.65 7.43
CA ALA A 285 -18.96 28.12 8.37
C ALA A 285 -17.62 28.44 7.70
N SER A 286 -17.44 28.05 6.43
CA SER A 286 -16.19 28.22 5.68
C SER A 286 -16.12 29.61 5.06
N ALA A 287 -14.93 30.24 5.05
CA ALA A 287 -14.72 31.51 4.36
C ALA A 287 -14.65 31.35 2.83
N LEU A 288 -14.05 30.26 2.35
CA LEU A 288 -13.93 29.90 0.93
C LEU A 288 -14.66 28.59 0.66
N SER A 289 -14.11 27.49 1.12
CA SER A 289 -14.74 26.16 1.09
C SER A 289 -14.31 25.35 2.32
N PRO A 290 -15.02 24.26 2.66
CA PRO A 290 -14.66 23.43 3.82
C PRO A 290 -13.22 22.91 3.83
N THR A 291 -12.63 22.70 2.67
CA THR A 291 -11.26 22.16 2.52
C THR A 291 -10.21 23.20 2.18
N GLU A 292 -10.57 24.48 2.16
CA GLU A 292 -9.67 25.61 1.93
C GLU A 292 -9.57 26.45 3.21
N LEU A 293 -8.64 26.08 4.09
CA LEU A 293 -8.41 26.75 5.37
C LEU A 293 -7.49 27.96 5.18
N PRO A 294 -7.53 28.95 6.10
CA PRO A 294 -6.60 30.08 6.08
C PRO A 294 -5.14 29.61 6.14
N LEU A 295 -4.27 30.25 5.33
CA LEU A 295 -2.84 29.96 5.32
C LEU A 295 -2.21 30.22 6.70
N THR A 296 -1.35 29.33 7.13
CA THR A 296 -0.44 29.56 8.27
C THR A 296 0.88 30.12 7.74
N GLN A 297 1.03 31.45 7.81
CA GLN A 297 2.12 32.21 7.19
C GLN A 297 3.49 31.71 7.65
N ASP A 298 3.67 31.54 8.96
CA ASP A 298 4.95 31.08 9.57
C ASP A 298 5.43 29.72 9.05
N ASP A 299 4.48 28.84 8.66
CA ASP A 299 4.78 27.54 8.06
C ASP A 299 5.16 27.66 6.57
N PHE A 300 4.63 28.69 5.86
CA PHE A 300 4.82 28.86 4.41
C PHE A 300 6.03 29.71 4.04
N ASP A 301 6.43 30.71 4.84
CA ASP A 301 7.51 31.64 4.51
C ASP A 301 8.83 30.96 4.15
N PRO A 302 9.31 29.92 4.87
CA PRO A 302 10.53 29.22 4.51
C PRO A 302 10.46 28.54 3.13
N GLN A 303 9.27 28.10 2.75
CA GLN A 303 9.02 27.46 1.45
C GLN A 303 9.06 28.47 0.32
N MET A 304 8.48 29.65 0.57
CA MET A 304 8.49 30.74 -0.40
C MET A 304 9.91 31.26 -0.65
N GLU A 305 10.75 31.34 0.40
CA GLU A 305 12.18 31.68 0.28
C GLU A 305 12.91 30.70 -0.66
N GLN A 306 12.68 29.39 -0.50
CA GLN A 306 13.27 28.37 -1.36
C GLN A 306 12.77 28.43 -2.81
N ALA A 307 11.49 28.74 -3.02
CA ALA A 307 10.95 28.97 -4.35
C ALA A 307 11.55 30.20 -5.03
N ILE A 308 11.75 31.29 -4.28
CA ILE A 308 12.45 32.50 -4.76
C ILE A 308 13.91 32.20 -5.13
N GLU A 309 14.62 31.39 -4.36
CA GLU A 309 15.98 30.98 -4.68
C GLU A 309 16.05 30.22 -6.03
N LEU A 310 15.05 29.39 -6.32
CA LEU A 310 14.93 28.67 -7.58
C LEU A 310 14.47 29.57 -8.73
N MET A 311 13.54 30.51 -8.46
CA MET A 311 12.92 31.40 -9.45
C MET A 311 12.86 32.83 -8.89
N GLU A 312 13.94 33.60 -9.06
CA GLU A 312 14.12 34.95 -8.49
C GLU A 312 12.94 35.89 -8.77
N MET A 313 12.27 35.73 -9.91
CA MET A 313 11.11 36.52 -10.30
C MET A 313 9.91 36.45 -9.33
N LEU A 314 9.87 35.45 -8.47
CA LEU A 314 8.82 35.30 -7.45
C LEU A 314 8.98 36.31 -6.31
N GLY A 315 10.20 36.78 -6.05
CA GLY A 315 10.49 37.75 -4.98
C GLY A 315 9.94 39.15 -5.20
N ASP A 316 9.70 39.51 -6.47
CA ASP A 316 9.15 40.82 -6.85
C ASP A 316 7.61 40.81 -7.03
N ALA A 317 6.97 39.67 -6.87
CA ALA A 317 5.54 39.48 -7.10
C ALA A 317 4.74 39.42 -5.79
N GLU A 318 3.45 39.75 -5.86
CA GLU A 318 2.55 39.70 -4.70
C GLU A 318 1.84 38.35 -4.57
N ILE A 319 1.59 37.91 -3.36
CA ILE A 319 0.71 36.77 -3.10
C ILE A 319 -0.74 37.23 -3.26
N LYS A 320 -1.42 36.75 -4.31
CA LYS A 320 -2.82 37.09 -4.59
C LYS A 320 -3.82 36.26 -3.83
N TYR A 321 -3.46 35.00 -3.60
CA TYR A 321 -4.29 34.00 -2.98
C TYR A 321 -3.40 32.95 -2.33
N ALA A 322 -3.77 32.49 -1.14
CA ALA A 322 -3.04 31.43 -0.48
C ALA A 322 -3.94 30.66 0.49
N ILE A 323 -3.73 29.35 0.57
CA ILE A 323 -4.52 28.45 1.40
C ILE A 323 -3.70 27.37 2.08
N ASN A 324 -4.28 26.85 3.15
CA ASN A 324 -4.03 25.51 3.68
C ASN A 324 -5.10 24.57 3.10
N GLY A 325 -4.82 23.94 1.96
CA GLY A 325 -5.73 23.01 1.29
C GLY A 325 -5.70 21.64 1.95
N LEU A 326 -6.87 21.02 2.21
CA LEU A 326 -6.93 19.68 2.79
C LEU A 326 -6.82 18.60 1.72
N LEU A 327 -5.95 17.63 1.97
CA LEU A 327 -5.82 16.40 1.21
C LEU A 327 -5.84 15.16 2.14
N SER A 328 -6.07 13.97 1.58
CA SER A 328 -6.10 12.72 2.34
C SER A 328 -4.73 12.06 2.36
N LEU A 329 -4.23 11.70 3.54
CA LEU A 329 -3.05 10.85 3.74
C LEU A 329 -3.43 9.52 4.38
N THR A 330 -2.67 8.48 4.06
CA THR A 330 -2.83 7.12 4.60
C THR A 330 -1.54 6.66 5.28
N PRO A 331 -1.61 5.67 6.17
CA PRO A 331 -0.43 5.19 6.90
C PRO A 331 0.70 4.64 6.03
N ASP A 332 0.39 4.21 4.82
CA ASP A 332 1.33 3.59 3.87
C ASP A 332 1.40 4.30 2.51
N ALA A 333 0.86 5.51 2.42
CA ALA A 333 0.87 6.34 1.23
C ALA A 333 0.07 5.81 0.02
N MET A 334 -0.67 4.72 0.19
CA MET A 334 -1.46 4.12 -0.89
C MET A 334 -2.95 4.43 -0.72
N PRO A 335 -3.74 4.50 -1.80
CA PRO A 335 -5.19 4.65 -1.73
C PRO A 335 -5.85 3.54 -0.89
N VAL A 336 -7.10 3.78 -0.48
CA VAL A 336 -7.90 2.80 0.29
C VAL A 336 -9.11 2.41 -0.53
N LEU A 337 -8.98 1.29 -1.25
CA LEU A 337 -9.94 0.86 -2.27
C LEU A 337 -10.52 -0.52 -1.95
N GLY A 338 -11.75 -0.76 -2.38
CA GLY A 338 -12.38 -2.08 -2.30
C GLY A 338 -13.50 -2.17 -1.28
N GLU A 339 -14.08 -3.35 -1.14
CA GLU A 339 -15.14 -3.63 -0.17
C GLU A 339 -14.58 -3.62 1.25
N THR A 340 -15.26 -2.97 2.19
CA THR A 340 -14.81 -2.90 3.59
C THR A 340 -14.83 -4.28 4.25
N VAL A 341 -13.87 -4.51 5.15
CA VAL A 341 -13.74 -5.82 5.83
C VAL A 341 -14.90 -6.07 6.80
N GLU A 342 -15.41 -4.99 7.38
CA GLU A 342 -16.43 -5.03 8.44
C GLU A 342 -17.86 -5.17 7.87
N VAL A 343 -18.14 -4.56 6.71
CA VAL A 343 -19.50 -4.45 6.17
C VAL A 343 -19.53 -4.84 4.70
N ARG A 344 -20.31 -5.86 4.38
CA ARG A 344 -20.51 -6.32 3.00
C ARG A 344 -21.25 -5.25 2.17
N ASN A 345 -20.88 -5.16 0.89
CA ASN A 345 -21.44 -4.24 -0.09
C ASN A 345 -21.23 -2.74 0.24
N LEU A 346 -20.45 -2.43 1.28
CA LEU A 346 -19.95 -1.09 1.56
C LEU A 346 -18.52 -0.97 0.99
N TRP A 347 -18.35 -0.12 0.00
CA TRP A 347 -17.10 0.05 -0.74
C TRP A 347 -16.38 1.35 -0.40
N SER A 348 -15.07 1.33 -0.44
CA SER A 348 -14.19 2.49 -0.31
C SER A 348 -13.57 2.84 -1.65
N ALA A 349 -13.60 4.13 -2.01
CA ALA A 349 -12.82 4.73 -3.07
C ALA A 349 -12.21 6.03 -2.51
N ALA A 350 -11.33 5.90 -1.52
CA ALA A 350 -10.83 6.98 -0.69
C ALA A 350 -9.31 7.15 -0.76
N ALA A 351 -8.82 8.30 -0.26
CA ALA A 351 -7.41 8.69 -0.29
C ALA A 351 -6.84 8.72 -1.72
N VAL A 352 -7.57 9.34 -2.63
CA VAL A 352 -7.28 9.40 -4.07
C VAL A 352 -7.01 10.84 -4.45
N TRP A 353 -5.92 11.06 -5.16
CA TRP A 353 -5.54 12.38 -5.67
C TRP A 353 -5.97 12.55 -7.13
N ILE A 354 -5.88 13.78 -7.64
CA ILE A 354 -6.35 14.13 -9.01
C ILE A 354 -5.69 13.27 -10.08
N LYS A 355 -4.39 12.99 -9.93
CA LYS A 355 -3.61 12.27 -10.96
C LYS A 355 -4.11 10.84 -11.18
N GLU A 356 -4.64 10.18 -10.15
CA GLU A 356 -5.16 8.80 -10.25
C GLU A 356 -6.70 8.73 -10.29
N GLY A 357 -7.40 9.84 -10.04
CA GLY A 357 -8.84 9.85 -9.78
C GLY A 357 -9.69 9.09 -10.81
N PRO A 358 -9.65 9.43 -12.11
CA PRO A 358 -10.42 8.70 -13.14
C PRO A 358 -9.99 7.24 -13.30
N GLY A 359 -8.69 6.92 -13.20
CA GLY A 359 -8.17 5.55 -13.30
C GLY A 359 -8.62 4.68 -12.13
N ILE A 360 -8.58 5.21 -10.91
CA ILE A 360 -9.09 4.51 -9.72
C ILE A 360 -10.60 4.32 -9.80
N ALA A 361 -11.34 5.31 -10.27
CA ALA A 361 -12.78 5.19 -10.48
C ALA A 361 -13.11 4.06 -11.46
N GLN A 362 -12.35 3.93 -12.55
CA GLN A 362 -12.44 2.80 -13.49
C GLN A 362 -12.15 1.47 -12.78
N LEU A 363 -11.03 1.38 -12.07
CA LEU A 363 -10.60 0.17 -11.35
C LEU A 363 -11.67 -0.30 -10.36
N VAL A 364 -12.22 0.60 -9.55
CA VAL A 364 -13.27 0.25 -8.56
C VAL A 364 -14.56 -0.19 -9.27
N ALA A 365 -14.97 0.50 -10.35
CA ALA A 365 -16.15 0.12 -11.12
C ALA A 365 -16.01 -1.28 -11.76
N GLU A 366 -14.84 -1.59 -12.32
CA GLU A 366 -14.53 -2.93 -12.85
C GLU A 366 -14.56 -3.98 -11.73
N TRP A 367 -13.95 -3.69 -10.58
CA TRP A 367 -13.91 -4.58 -9.42
C TRP A 367 -15.31 -4.89 -8.89
N MET A 368 -16.16 -3.87 -8.74
CA MET A 368 -17.57 -4.04 -8.34
C MET A 368 -18.37 -4.87 -9.38
N THR A 369 -18.06 -4.73 -10.66
CA THR A 369 -18.81 -5.37 -11.74
C THR A 369 -18.41 -6.82 -11.95
N TYR A 370 -17.11 -7.11 -11.96
CA TYR A 370 -16.55 -8.41 -12.36
C TYR A 370 -16.01 -9.23 -11.19
N GLY A 371 -15.94 -8.65 -9.96
CA GLY A 371 -15.29 -9.25 -8.81
C GLY A 371 -13.75 -9.11 -8.82
N TYR A 372 -13.19 -8.48 -9.84
CA TYR A 372 -11.77 -8.14 -9.97
C TYR A 372 -11.60 -7.00 -11.01
N PRO A 373 -10.60 -6.14 -10.89
CA PRO A 373 -10.33 -5.13 -11.90
C PRO A 373 -9.51 -5.68 -13.05
N HIS A 374 -9.70 -5.14 -14.25
CA HIS A 374 -8.91 -5.47 -15.44
C HIS A 374 -7.70 -4.55 -15.61
N LEU A 375 -7.77 -3.32 -15.10
CA LEU A 375 -6.78 -2.28 -15.32
C LEU A 375 -5.42 -2.64 -14.72
N CYS A 376 -5.38 -3.05 -13.46
CA CYS A 376 -4.22 -3.55 -12.75
C CYS A 376 -4.64 -4.30 -11.48
N ASP A 377 -3.72 -5.04 -10.85
CA ASP A 377 -3.93 -5.64 -9.54
C ASP A 377 -3.88 -4.55 -8.45
N PRO A 378 -4.95 -4.35 -7.65
CA PRO A 378 -5.03 -3.35 -6.60
C PRO A 378 -4.36 -3.79 -5.28
N HIS A 379 -3.38 -4.68 -5.35
CA HIS A 379 -2.78 -5.33 -4.18
C HIS A 379 -2.36 -4.32 -3.10
N SER A 380 -1.66 -3.26 -3.49
CA SER A 380 -1.16 -2.25 -2.56
C SER A 380 -2.23 -1.28 -2.07
N SER A 381 -3.38 -1.21 -2.77
CA SER A 381 -4.48 -0.28 -2.48
C SER A 381 -5.70 -0.95 -1.83
N ASP A 382 -5.75 -2.30 -1.78
CA ASP A 382 -6.86 -3.06 -1.21
C ASP A 382 -7.03 -2.73 0.28
N ILE A 383 -8.23 -2.26 0.68
CA ILE A 383 -8.55 -1.88 2.07
C ILE A 383 -8.33 -3.04 3.05
N SER A 384 -8.48 -4.28 2.59
CA SER A 384 -8.30 -5.47 3.43
C SER A 384 -6.85 -5.74 3.86
N ARG A 385 -5.87 -4.97 3.31
CA ARG A 385 -4.45 -5.07 3.70
C ARG A 385 -4.17 -4.65 5.15
N PHE A 386 -5.04 -3.82 5.73
CA PHE A 386 -4.83 -3.24 7.06
C PHE A 386 -5.21 -4.19 8.19
N TYR A 387 -4.30 -4.35 9.14
CA TYR A 387 -4.55 -5.05 10.39
C TYR A 387 -5.23 -4.12 11.43
N PRO A 388 -5.86 -4.66 12.48
CA PRO A 388 -6.58 -3.83 13.47
C PRO A 388 -5.75 -2.72 14.10
N HIS A 389 -4.46 -2.96 14.41
CA HIS A 389 -3.58 -1.95 14.99
C HIS A 389 -3.25 -0.80 14.01
N GLU A 390 -3.21 -1.08 12.70
CA GLU A 390 -2.94 -0.10 11.65
C GLU A 390 -4.13 0.84 11.41
N LYS A 391 -5.32 0.47 11.88
CA LYS A 391 -6.57 1.25 11.78
C LYS A 391 -6.81 2.18 12.97
N THR A 392 -5.93 2.19 13.98
CA THR A 392 -6.06 3.09 15.13
C THR A 392 -5.66 4.52 14.76
N GLU A 393 -6.34 5.51 15.32
CA GLU A 393 -6.00 6.93 15.07
C GLU A 393 -4.52 7.22 15.39
N HIS A 394 -4.01 6.67 16.48
CA HIS A 394 -2.61 6.84 16.86
C HIS A 394 -1.64 6.32 15.79
N HIS A 395 -1.90 5.15 15.21
CA HIS A 395 -1.07 4.59 14.15
C HIS A 395 -1.17 5.44 12.87
N ILE A 396 -2.40 5.82 12.50
CA ILE A 396 -2.65 6.64 11.32
C ILE A 396 -1.89 7.96 11.41
N TYR A 397 -2.05 8.70 12.51
CA TYR A 397 -1.37 10.00 12.69
C TYR A 397 0.16 9.86 12.68
N ALA A 398 0.73 8.91 13.42
CA ALA A 398 2.17 8.75 13.49
C ALA A 398 2.80 8.38 12.15
N ARG A 399 2.17 7.50 11.38
CA ARG A 399 2.62 7.10 10.04
C ARG A 399 2.44 8.23 9.01
N CYS A 400 1.32 8.94 9.06
CA CYS A 400 1.07 10.07 8.18
C CYS A 400 2.03 11.24 8.46
N ASP A 401 2.38 11.49 9.72
CA ASP A 401 3.39 12.48 10.10
C ASP A 401 4.75 12.15 9.50
N GLU A 402 5.20 10.92 9.67
CA GLU A 402 6.45 10.45 9.07
C GLU A 402 6.43 10.49 7.53
N HIS A 403 5.27 10.19 6.92
CA HIS A 403 5.13 10.14 5.48
C HIS A 403 5.04 11.53 4.83
N PHE A 404 4.46 12.50 5.50
CA PHE A 404 4.14 13.81 4.90
C PHE A 404 5.34 14.45 4.20
N ASN A 405 6.48 14.56 4.90
CA ASN A 405 7.71 15.11 4.34
C ASN A 405 8.45 14.15 3.40
N LYS A 406 7.99 12.89 3.24
CA LYS A 406 8.54 11.93 2.29
C LYS A 406 7.79 11.90 0.94
N THR A 407 6.75 12.73 0.75
CA THR A 407 5.96 12.77 -0.47
C THR A 407 6.81 13.01 -1.72
N TYR A 408 7.85 13.86 -1.62
CA TYR A 408 8.88 14.06 -2.64
C TYR A 408 10.24 13.46 -2.22
N GLY A 409 10.28 12.66 -1.17
CA GLY A 409 11.49 12.04 -0.65
C GLY A 409 12.12 11.03 -1.61
N ILE A 410 13.41 10.77 -1.43
CA ILE A 410 14.10 9.66 -2.10
C ILE A 410 13.66 8.37 -1.44
N VAL A 411 13.12 7.43 -2.22
CA VAL A 411 12.74 6.11 -1.72
C VAL A 411 13.91 5.14 -1.89
N HIS A 412 14.36 4.59 -0.77
CA HIS A 412 15.44 3.59 -0.75
C HIS A 412 14.86 2.17 -0.83
N PRO A 413 15.57 1.23 -1.46
CA PRO A 413 15.14 -0.17 -1.43
C PRO A 413 14.99 -0.68 0.00
N ARG A 414 13.83 -1.25 0.30
CA ARG A 414 13.51 -1.84 1.61
C ARG A 414 13.50 -0.81 2.75
N GLU A 415 13.29 0.46 2.45
CA GLU A 415 13.19 1.53 3.44
C GLU A 415 12.18 1.18 4.53
N GLN A 416 12.54 1.50 5.77
CA GLN A 416 11.74 1.18 6.94
C GLN A 416 11.09 2.43 7.54
N TRP A 417 9.93 2.21 8.10
CA TRP A 417 9.27 3.20 8.95
C TRP A 417 9.99 3.32 10.28
N ALA A 418 10.14 4.53 10.79
CA ALA A 418 10.67 4.79 12.12
C ALA A 418 9.57 4.78 13.19
N SER A 419 8.36 5.25 12.83
CA SER A 419 7.21 5.28 13.73
C SER A 419 6.50 3.93 13.81
N GLN A 420 5.74 3.71 14.87
CA GLN A 420 4.89 2.53 15.09
C GLN A 420 5.64 1.20 14.95
N ARG A 421 6.86 1.18 15.49
CA ARG A 421 7.70 -0.01 15.61
C ARG A 421 7.33 -0.81 16.83
N ASP A 422 7.81 -2.05 16.91
CA ASP A 422 7.64 -2.94 18.06
C ASP A 422 6.19 -3.32 18.39
N MET A 423 5.30 -3.27 17.41
CA MET A 423 3.87 -3.56 17.61
C MET A 423 3.61 -5.06 17.85
N ARG A 424 4.38 -5.91 17.17
CA ARG A 424 4.28 -7.37 17.27
C ARG A 424 5.68 -7.97 17.34
N ARG A 425 5.92 -8.83 18.33
CA ARG A 425 7.21 -9.47 18.54
C ARG A 425 7.02 -10.98 18.66
N SER A 426 7.88 -11.75 18.01
CA SER A 426 7.93 -13.21 18.21
C SER A 426 8.46 -13.55 19.60
N PRO A 427 8.24 -14.77 20.12
CA PRO A 427 8.86 -15.19 21.36
C PRO A 427 10.38 -15.29 21.23
N PHE A 428 10.93 -15.31 20.02
CA PHE A 428 12.37 -15.38 19.75
C PHE A 428 13.06 -14.02 19.87
N TYR A 429 12.30 -12.92 19.79
CA TYR A 429 12.80 -11.54 19.79
C TYR A 429 13.90 -11.25 20.82
N PRO A 430 13.82 -11.70 22.11
CA PRO A 430 14.90 -11.44 23.08
C PRO A 430 16.23 -12.12 22.71
N ARG A 431 16.20 -13.28 22.05
CA ARG A 431 17.38 -13.99 21.57
C ARG A 431 17.97 -13.35 20.34
N GLU A 432 17.11 -12.89 19.45
CA GLU A 432 17.47 -12.17 18.24
C GLU A 432 18.09 -10.82 18.56
N GLN A 433 17.49 -10.07 19.48
CA GLN A 433 18.04 -8.81 19.97
C GLN A 433 19.42 -9.02 20.61
N ALA A 434 19.59 -10.06 21.45
CA ALA A 434 20.86 -10.40 22.04
C ALA A 434 21.93 -10.80 21.00
N ALA A 435 21.52 -11.38 19.86
CA ALA A 435 22.40 -11.68 18.73
C ALA A 435 22.67 -10.46 17.82
N GLY A 436 22.11 -9.30 18.14
CA GLY A 436 22.29 -8.05 17.38
C GLY A 436 21.52 -8.06 16.07
N ALA A 437 20.27 -8.54 16.06
CA ALA A 437 19.40 -8.51 14.89
C ALA A 437 19.10 -7.06 14.46
N THR A 438 19.14 -6.84 13.16
CA THR A 438 18.52 -5.66 12.52
C THR A 438 17.12 -6.04 12.09
N PHE A 439 16.11 -5.35 12.65
CA PHE A 439 14.71 -5.68 12.42
C PHE A 439 14.07 -4.78 11.35
N PHE A 440 13.26 -5.39 10.50
CA PHE A 440 12.37 -4.70 9.56
C PHE A 440 10.90 -4.98 9.90
N ASP A 441 10.08 -3.94 9.72
CA ASP A 441 8.63 -4.06 9.91
C ASP A 441 7.97 -4.92 8.82
N ALA A 442 7.10 -5.82 9.25
CA ALA A 442 6.21 -6.56 8.36
C ALA A 442 4.81 -6.60 8.99
N ARG A 443 3.99 -5.63 8.68
CA ARG A 443 2.64 -5.47 9.24
C ARG A 443 2.65 -5.53 10.78
N GLY A 444 3.55 -4.74 11.36
CA GLY A 444 3.78 -4.62 12.80
C GLY A 444 4.70 -5.68 13.40
N TRP A 445 5.01 -6.78 12.72
CA TRP A 445 6.01 -7.74 13.18
C TRP A 445 7.42 -7.20 13.00
N GLU A 446 8.25 -7.30 14.06
CA GLU A 446 9.69 -7.09 13.96
C GLU A 446 10.35 -8.36 13.41
N ARG A 447 10.82 -8.32 12.15
CA ARG A 447 11.46 -9.45 11.47
C ARG A 447 12.95 -9.24 11.33
N PRO A 448 13.82 -10.13 11.85
CA PRO A 448 15.27 -9.99 11.72
C PRO A 448 15.69 -10.13 10.25
N GLN A 449 16.53 -9.21 9.78
CA GLN A 449 17.05 -9.21 8.40
C GLN A 449 18.44 -9.81 8.30
N TRP A 450 19.28 -9.54 9.28
CA TRP A 450 20.61 -10.11 9.50
C TRP A 450 20.99 -9.94 10.95
N PHE A 451 22.07 -10.60 11.40
CA PHE A 451 22.51 -10.59 12.78
C PHE A 451 23.96 -10.12 12.91
N ALA A 452 24.23 -9.11 13.72
CA ALA A 452 25.59 -8.59 13.96
C ALA A 452 26.54 -9.64 14.55
N SER A 453 26.04 -10.62 15.30
CA SER A 453 26.82 -11.78 15.78
C SER A 453 27.51 -12.57 14.66
N ASN A 454 26.99 -12.48 13.44
CA ASN A 454 27.53 -13.14 12.24
C ASN A 454 28.53 -12.28 11.46
N ALA A 455 28.86 -11.07 11.90
CA ALA A 455 29.75 -10.16 11.18
C ALA A 455 31.14 -10.76 10.88
N LYS A 456 31.64 -11.63 11.79
CA LYS A 456 32.91 -12.36 11.57
C LYS A 456 32.92 -13.26 10.32
N LEU A 457 31.76 -13.70 9.85
CA LEU A 457 31.64 -14.54 8.67
C LEU A 457 31.88 -13.76 7.38
N VAL A 458 31.74 -12.43 7.40
CA VAL A 458 32.01 -11.57 6.24
C VAL A 458 33.47 -11.72 5.77
N GLU A 459 34.43 -11.82 6.70
CA GLU A 459 35.82 -12.06 6.34
C GLU A 459 36.06 -13.45 5.78
N LYS A 460 35.37 -14.47 6.32
CA LYS A 460 35.42 -15.87 5.78
C LYS A 460 34.94 -15.93 4.33
N TYR A 461 33.93 -15.15 3.97
CA TYR A 461 33.29 -15.15 2.67
C TYR A 461 33.47 -13.84 1.91
N LYS A 462 34.59 -13.15 2.10
CA LYS A 462 34.85 -11.80 1.59
C LYS A 462 34.62 -11.61 0.10
N GLU A 463 34.85 -12.62 -0.71
CA GLU A 463 34.63 -12.56 -2.16
C GLU A 463 33.15 -12.38 -2.53
N ALA A 464 32.25 -13.01 -1.76
CA ALA A 464 30.78 -12.91 -1.93
C ALA A 464 30.13 -11.79 -1.10
N CYS A 465 30.91 -11.16 -0.20
CA CYS A 465 30.42 -10.17 0.75
C CYS A 465 30.93 -8.75 0.45
N GLN A 466 31.13 -8.43 -0.84
CA GLN A 466 31.57 -7.10 -1.24
C GLN A 466 30.54 -6.04 -0.86
N PRO A 467 30.98 -4.87 -0.35
CA PRO A 467 30.08 -3.76 -0.08
C PRO A 467 29.44 -3.24 -1.36
N ARG A 468 28.26 -2.63 -1.26
CA ARG A 468 27.62 -1.92 -2.35
C ARG A 468 28.26 -0.54 -2.50
N GLU A 469 28.42 -0.10 -3.75
CA GLU A 469 29.12 1.16 -4.08
C GLU A 469 28.23 2.39 -3.80
N HIS A 470 26.92 2.26 -3.99
CA HIS A 470 25.98 3.37 -3.87
C HIS A 470 25.25 3.35 -2.54
N GLU A 471 25.26 4.47 -1.83
CA GLU A 471 24.56 4.67 -0.57
C GLU A 471 23.06 4.34 -0.68
N TRP A 472 22.45 4.67 -1.80
CA TRP A 472 21.04 4.41 -2.02
C TRP A 472 20.63 2.96 -1.81
N ASP A 473 21.38 1.99 -2.35
CA ASP A 473 21.06 0.57 -2.24
C ASP A 473 21.80 -0.13 -1.10
N ALA A 474 22.75 0.57 -0.47
CA ALA A 474 23.51 0.10 0.70
C ALA A 474 22.77 0.40 2.03
N ARG A 475 21.98 1.48 2.11
CA ARG A 475 21.39 2.01 3.36
C ARG A 475 20.61 0.96 4.17
N TRP A 476 19.81 0.15 3.51
CA TRP A 476 18.96 -0.89 4.13
C TRP A 476 19.42 -2.31 3.78
N TRP A 477 20.72 -2.48 3.65
CA TRP A 477 21.36 -3.75 3.31
C TRP A 477 22.63 -3.98 4.15
N SER A 478 23.06 -5.25 4.26
CA SER A 478 24.33 -5.60 4.92
C SER A 478 24.98 -6.77 4.19
N PRO A 479 26.32 -6.77 4.02
CA PRO A 479 27.07 -7.90 3.49
C PRO A 479 26.97 -9.15 4.38
N ILE A 480 26.57 -8.97 5.66
CA ILE A 480 26.28 -10.09 6.58
C ILE A 480 25.23 -11.03 6.01
N THR A 481 24.24 -10.52 5.26
CA THR A 481 23.21 -11.34 4.61
C THR A 481 23.82 -12.40 3.70
N ASN A 482 24.82 -12.03 2.88
CA ASN A 482 25.52 -12.99 2.01
C ASN A 482 26.34 -14.01 2.81
N ALA A 483 26.98 -13.56 3.89
CA ALA A 483 27.73 -14.43 4.78
C ALA A 483 26.85 -15.45 5.50
N GLU A 484 25.67 -15.04 6.01
CA GLU A 484 24.66 -15.92 6.60
C GLU A 484 24.17 -16.97 5.61
N HIS A 485 23.91 -16.56 4.36
CA HIS A 485 23.50 -17.45 3.28
C HIS A 485 24.50 -18.58 3.08
N LEU A 486 25.78 -18.24 2.88
CA LEU A 486 26.83 -19.21 2.63
C LEU A 486 27.09 -20.11 3.84
N ALA A 487 27.05 -19.55 5.06
CA ALA A 487 27.20 -20.35 6.27
C ALA A 487 26.06 -21.36 6.46
N MET A 488 24.82 -20.97 6.18
CA MET A 488 23.68 -21.91 6.20
C MET A 488 23.83 -23.01 5.17
N ARG A 489 24.28 -22.70 3.96
CA ARG A 489 24.55 -23.69 2.90
C ARG A 489 25.65 -24.68 3.25
N GLU A 490 26.66 -24.25 3.99
CA GLU A 490 27.79 -25.09 4.38
C GLU A 490 27.52 -25.92 5.64
N SER A 491 26.61 -25.43 6.52
CA SER A 491 26.33 -26.08 7.79
C SER A 491 24.85 -26.10 8.14
N VAL A 492 24.37 -25.21 9.00
CA VAL A 492 22.98 -25.14 9.45
C VAL A 492 22.64 -23.73 9.96
N GLY A 493 21.46 -23.26 9.59
CA GLY A 493 20.90 -21.99 10.06
C GLY A 493 19.48 -22.16 10.59
N MET A 494 19.09 -21.27 11.50
CA MET A 494 17.71 -21.17 12.00
C MET A 494 17.13 -19.78 11.72
N VAL A 495 15.87 -19.72 11.28
CA VAL A 495 15.18 -18.53 10.80
C VAL A 495 13.87 -18.33 11.53
N ASP A 496 13.60 -17.14 12.07
CA ASP A 496 12.27 -16.80 12.59
C ASP A 496 11.27 -16.55 11.43
N LEU A 497 10.23 -17.36 11.38
CA LEU A 497 9.14 -17.29 10.41
C LEU A 497 7.79 -16.93 11.05
N THR A 498 7.78 -16.55 12.32
CA THR A 498 6.56 -16.27 13.09
C THR A 498 5.66 -15.22 12.48
N ALA A 499 6.20 -14.34 11.63
CA ALA A 499 5.40 -13.33 10.95
C ALA A 499 4.52 -13.87 9.81
N PHE A 500 4.63 -15.15 9.42
CA PHE A 500 3.66 -15.76 8.52
C PHE A 500 2.27 -15.81 9.16
N ASN A 501 1.25 -15.82 8.30
CA ASN A 501 -0.11 -15.96 8.79
C ASN A 501 -0.51 -17.42 8.70
N GLU A 502 -1.05 -17.92 9.79
CA GLU A 502 -1.54 -19.29 9.93
C GLU A 502 -3.05 -19.27 10.19
N PHE A 503 -3.80 -19.93 9.31
CA PHE A 503 -5.26 -20.04 9.41
C PHE A 503 -5.67 -21.50 9.51
N ASP A 504 -6.33 -21.89 10.59
CA ASP A 504 -6.89 -23.22 10.74
C ASP A 504 -8.33 -23.27 10.25
N PHE A 505 -8.61 -24.27 9.41
CA PHE A 505 -9.94 -24.62 8.91
C PHE A 505 -10.31 -25.98 9.46
N THR A 506 -11.42 -26.04 10.21
CA THR A 506 -11.90 -27.28 10.82
C THR A 506 -13.37 -27.51 10.49
N GLY A 507 -13.78 -28.78 10.52
CA GLY A 507 -15.16 -29.17 10.30
C GLY A 507 -15.38 -30.05 9.05
N PRO A 508 -16.55 -30.67 8.93
CA PRO A 508 -16.82 -31.70 7.92
C PRO A 508 -16.72 -31.24 6.47
N ASP A 509 -16.92 -29.94 6.20
CA ASP A 509 -16.78 -29.38 4.86
C ASP A 509 -15.46 -28.58 4.65
N ALA A 510 -14.50 -28.62 5.58
CA ALA A 510 -13.25 -27.88 5.49
C ALA A 510 -12.44 -28.23 4.21
N MET A 511 -12.31 -29.52 3.89
CA MET A 511 -11.65 -29.98 2.67
C MET A 511 -12.35 -29.48 1.42
N LYS A 512 -13.67 -29.60 1.36
CA LYS A 512 -14.48 -29.16 0.21
C LYS A 512 -14.40 -27.64 0.02
N PHE A 513 -14.42 -26.88 1.11
CA PHE A 513 -14.26 -25.43 1.06
C PHE A 513 -12.88 -25.04 0.53
N LEU A 514 -11.81 -25.60 1.04
CA LEU A 514 -10.45 -25.32 0.57
C LEU A 514 -10.25 -25.78 -0.89
N GLN A 515 -10.86 -26.88 -1.30
CA GLN A 515 -10.84 -27.33 -2.71
C GLN A 515 -11.55 -26.34 -3.65
N TYR A 516 -12.60 -25.67 -3.18
CA TYR A 516 -13.28 -24.60 -3.91
C TYR A 516 -12.42 -23.34 -4.02
N MET A 517 -11.69 -23.01 -2.93
CA MET A 517 -10.88 -21.77 -2.88
C MET A 517 -9.55 -21.87 -3.64
N CYS A 518 -9.01 -23.08 -3.80
CA CYS A 518 -7.65 -23.31 -4.28
C CYS A 518 -7.62 -24.03 -5.64
N VAL A 519 -6.53 -23.82 -6.38
CA VAL A 519 -6.35 -24.39 -7.71
C VAL A 519 -5.94 -25.87 -7.66
N ASN A 520 -4.98 -26.20 -6.78
CA ASN A 520 -4.48 -27.56 -6.67
C ASN A 520 -5.41 -28.47 -5.87
N ASN A 521 -5.26 -29.78 -6.06
CA ASN A 521 -6.00 -30.76 -5.26
C ASN A 521 -5.51 -30.71 -3.80
N VAL A 522 -6.42 -30.38 -2.88
CA VAL A 522 -6.16 -30.33 -1.43
C VAL A 522 -6.57 -31.63 -0.71
N ASP A 523 -7.27 -32.56 -1.41
CA ASP A 523 -7.59 -33.89 -0.89
C ASP A 523 -6.40 -34.83 -1.01
N VAL A 524 -5.41 -34.62 -0.16
CA VAL A 524 -4.20 -35.43 -0.02
C VAL A 524 -4.27 -36.21 1.28
N GLU A 525 -3.38 -37.17 1.51
CA GLU A 525 -3.31 -37.93 2.77
C GLU A 525 -3.06 -37.02 3.99
N VAL A 526 -3.62 -37.37 5.13
CA VAL A 526 -3.31 -36.71 6.42
C VAL A 526 -1.79 -36.77 6.67
N GLY A 527 -1.24 -35.63 7.07
CA GLY A 527 0.20 -35.46 7.23
C GLY A 527 0.96 -35.12 5.94
N ARG A 528 0.24 -34.63 4.93
CA ARG A 528 0.82 -34.08 3.67
C ARG A 528 0.48 -32.61 3.51
N SER A 529 1.25 -31.95 2.66
CA SER A 529 1.05 -30.55 2.31
C SER A 529 0.77 -30.35 0.81
N VAL A 530 0.15 -29.24 0.48
CA VAL A 530 -0.11 -28.78 -0.89
C VAL A 530 0.24 -27.30 -1.01
N TYR A 531 1.17 -26.99 -1.91
CA TYR A 531 1.37 -25.60 -2.36
C TYR A 531 0.35 -25.30 -3.46
N THR A 532 -0.33 -24.15 -3.39
CA THR A 532 -1.40 -23.80 -4.33
C THR A 532 -1.57 -22.28 -4.47
N PRO A 533 -1.83 -21.77 -5.68
CA PRO A 533 -2.28 -20.40 -5.84
C PRO A 533 -3.77 -20.23 -5.47
N LEU A 534 -4.12 -18.99 -5.13
CA LEU A 534 -5.46 -18.44 -5.12
C LEU A 534 -5.65 -17.62 -6.40
N LEU A 535 -6.82 -17.72 -7.04
CA LEU A 535 -7.13 -16.96 -8.25
C LEU A 535 -8.30 -16.01 -8.03
N THR A 536 -8.32 -14.94 -8.82
CA THR A 536 -9.50 -14.09 -8.99
C THR A 536 -10.56 -14.82 -9.83
N PRO A 537 -11.83 -14.37 -9.86
CA PRO A 537 -12.86 -14.94 -10.74
C PRO A 537 -12.47 -14.95 -12.22
N GLY A 538 -11.61 -14.02 -12.66
CA GLY A 538 -11.09 -13.98 -14.03
C GLY A 538 -9.89 -14.90 -14.29
N GLY A 539 -9.46 -15.70 -13.32
CA GLY A 539 -8.31 -16.60 -13.43
C GLY A 539 -6.94 -15.92 -13.23
N GLY A 540 -6.93 -14.64 -12.86
CA GLY A 540 -5.69 -13.92 -12.49
C GLY A 540 -5.15 -14.40 -11.15
N PHE A 541 -3.83 -14.35 -11.00
CA PHE A 541 -3.14 -14.70 -9.76
C PHE A 541 -3.49 -13.68 -8.64
N ARG A 542 -4.03 -14.16 -7.51
CA ARG A 542 -4.33 -13.35 -6.34
C ARG A 542 -3.25 -13.45 -5.26
N GLY A 543 -2.75 -14.63 -5.04
CA GLY A 543 -1.74 -14.98 -4.05
C GLY A 543 -1.43 -16.45 -4.09
N ASP A 544 -0.49 -16.89 -3.27
CA ASP A 544 -0.12 -18.29 -3.09
C ASP A 544 0.05 -18.64 -1.61
N LEU A 545 -0.15 -19.90 -1.32
CA LEU A 545 -0.13 -20.40 0.05
C LEU A 545 0.20 -21.89 0.11
N THR A 546 0.51 -22.36 1.30
CA THR A 546 0.70 -23.77 1.57
C THR A 546 -0.38 -24.27 2.52
N ILE A 547 -1.00 -25.41 2.18
CA ILE A 547 -1.99 -26.06 3.00
C ILE A 547 -1.36 -27.31 3.61
N LEU A 548 -1.44 -27.46 4.94
CA LEU A 548 -1.04 -28.62 5.70
C LEU A 548 -2.31 -29.38 6.11
N ARG A 549 -2.48 -30.63 5.68
CA ARG A 549 -3.56 -31.50 6.17
C ARG A 549 -3.14 -32.12 7.49
N LEU A 550 -3.63 -31.57 8.60
CA LEU A 550 -3.23 -31.99 9.96
C LEU A 550 -4.04 -33.19 10.46
N ASP A 551 -5.31 -33.27 10.04
CA ASP A 551 -6.23 -34.37 10.34
C ASP A 551 -7.26 -34.53 9.23
N THR A 552 -8.20 -35.45 9.35
CA THR A 552 -9.29 -35.69 8.39
C THR A 552 -10.04 -34.41 8.03
N ASP A 553 -10.42 -33.64 9.06
CA ASP A 553 -11.23 -32.43 8.97
C ASP A 553 -10.51 -31.18 9.53
N HIS A 554 -9.17 -31.21 9.57
CA HIS A 554 -8.34 -30.12 10.08
C HIS A 554 -7.21 -29.80 9.11
N PHE A 555 -7.23 -28.57 8.60
CA PHE A 555 -6.25 -28.02 7.65
C PHE A 555 -5.68 -26.72 8.20
N ARG A 556 -4.36 -26.53 8.06
CA ARG A 556 -3.69 -25.26 8.30
C ARG A 556 -3.25 -24.67 6.99
N VAL A 557 -3.65 -23.43 6.75
CA VAL A 557 -3.18 -22.60 5.64
C VAL A 557 -2.09 -21.69 6.15
N VAL A 558 -0.94 -21.68 5.47
CA VAL A 558 0.20 -20.81 5.77
C VAL A 558 0.38 -19.86 4.58
N THR A 559 0.36 -18.55 4.84
CA THR A 559 0.48 -17.50 3.82
C THR A 559 1.49 -16.41 4.23
N GLY A 560 1.88 -15.56 3.28
CA GLY A 560 2.92 -14.55 3.45
C GLY A 560 2.59 -13.50 4.52
N ALA A 561 3.62 -12.96 5.17
CA ALA A 561 3.49 -11.97 6.23
C ALA A 561 2.75 -10.68 5.82
N PHE A 562 2.88 -10.27 4.56
CA PHE A 562 2.27 -9.04 4.05
C PHE A 562 0.83 -9.23 3.55
N ASP A 563 0.44 -10.46 3.25
CA ASP A 563 -0.82 -10.80 2.57
C ASP A 563 -1.93 -11.26 3.53
N GLY A 564 -1.59 -11.53 4.79
CA GLY A 564 -2.51 -12.16 5.74
C GLY A 564 -3.84 -11.42 5.94
N GLY A 565 -3.86 -10.09 5.94
CA GLY A 565 -5.10 -9.31 6.02
C GLY A 565 -6.02 -9.56 4.83
N ARG A 566 -5.45 -9.51 3.61
CA ARG A 566 -6.16 -9.76 2.34
C ARG A 566 -6.65 -11.20 2.24
N ASP A 567 -5.83 -12.17 2.64
CA ASP A 567 -6.19 -13.58 2.60
C ASP A 567 -7.24 -13.93 3.65
N ASN A 568 -7.11 -13.39 4.86
CA ASN A 568 -8.11 -13.53 5.93
C ASN A 568 -9.49 -13.02 5.45
N TYR A 569 -9.53 -11.79 4.88
CA TYR A 569 -10.74 -11.25 4.31
C TYR A 569 -11.29 -12.15 3.18
N TRP A 570 -10.44 -12.60 2.25
CA TRP A 570 -10.85 -13.44 1.12
C TRP A 570 -11.48 -14.76 1.57
N PHE A 571 -10.88 -15.46 2.53
CA PHE A 571 -11.45 -16.68 3.09
C PHE A 571 -12.78 -16.41 3.79
N ARG A 572 -12.83 -15.40 4.68
CA ARG A 572 -14.07 -15.05 5.41
C ARG A 572 -15.22 -14.68 4.47
N ARG A 573 -14.91 -13.96 3.40
CA ARG A 573 -15.90 -13.53 2.40
C ARG A 573 -16.59 -14.70 1.68
N HIS A 574 -15.90 -15.83 1.56
CA HIS A 574 -16.38 -17.02 0.86
C HIS A 574 -16.79 -18.16 1.80
N MET A 575 -16.74 -17.95 3.11
CA MET A 575 -17.15 -18.97 4.10
C MET A 575 -18.64 -19.38 3.88
N PRO A 576 -18.95 -20.68 3.97
CA PRO A 576 -20.33 -21.15 3.92
C PRO A 576 -21.13 -20.64 5.14
N THR A 577 -22.37 -20.25 4.92
CA THR A 577 -23.24 -19.66 5.96
C THR A 577 -23.81 -20.69 6.95
N HIS A 578 -23.76 -21.98 6.62
CA HIS A 578 -24.36 -23.05 7.44
C HIS A 578 -23.46 -23.64 8.54
N GLY A 579 -22.30 -23.03 8.80
CA GLY A 579 -21.44 -23.36 9.97
C GLY A 579 -20.74 -24.72 9.91
N SER A 580 -20.65 -25.37 8.75
CA SER A 580 -19.95 -26.66 8.57
C SER A 580 -18.43 -26.52 8.47
N VAL A 581 -17.92 -25.27 8.36
CA VAL A 581 -16.51 -24.91 8.38
C VAL A 581 -16.27 -23.86 9.43
N VAL A 582 -15.29 -24.07 10.29
CA VAL A 582 -14.82 -23.10 11.28
C VAL A 582 -13.46 -22.57 10.84
N PHE A 583 -13.35 -21.25 10.71
CA PHE A 583 -12.12 -20.52 10.43
C PHE A 583 -11.55 -19.94 11.73
N THR A 584 -10.28 -20.25 12.03
CA THR A 584 -9.58 -19.70 13.19
C THR A 584 -8.26 -19.09 12.75
N ASP A 585 -8.05 -17.81 13.04
CA ASP A 585 -6.76 -17.14 12.82
C ASP A 585 -5.80 -17.53 13.97
N MET A 586 -4.75 -18.26 13.63
CA MET A 586 -3.74 -18.76 14.55
C MET A 586 -2.46 -17.95 14.55
N SER A 587 -2.35 -16.90 13.73
CA SER A 587 -1.13 -16.11 13.48
C SER A 587 -0.53 -15.46 14.74
N SER A 588 -1.33 -15.24 15.77
CA SER A 588 -0.85 -14.73 17.08
C SER A 588 -0.78 -15.79 18.17
N ALA A 589 -1.15 -17.03 17.87
CA ALA A 589 -1.14 -18.16 18.82
C ALA A 589 0.07 -19.09 18.60
N LEU A 590 0.61 -19.09 17.39
CA LEU A 590 1.72 -19.97 16.99
C LEU A 590 2.97 -19.14 16.69
N CYS A 591 4.12 -19.74 16.95
CA CYS A 591 5.40 -19.27 16.45
C CYS A 591 6.03 -20.33 15.55
N THR A 592 6.79 -19.87 14.56
CA THR A 592 7.37 -20.73 13.54
C THR A 592 8.86 -20.46 13.42
N ILE A 593 9.66 -21.52 13.50
CA ILE A 593 11.09 -21.47 13.27
C ILE A 593 11.47 -22.42 12.14
N GLY A 594 12.27 -21.94 11.21
CA GLY A 594 12.87 -22.74 10.14
C GLY A 594 14.27 -23.21 10.49
N VAL A 595 14.61 -24.45 10.15
CA VAL A 595 15.98 -24.99 10.33
C VAL A 595 16.40 -25.66 9.03
N TRP A 596 17.45 -25.10 8.38
CA TRP A 596 17.93 -25.59 7.09
C TRP A 596 19.46 -25.69 7.03
N GLY A 597 19.94 -26.59 6.19
CA GLY A 597 21.34 -26.78 5.86
C GLY A 597 21.75 -28.26 5.85
N PRO A 598 22.96 -28.60 5.39
CA PRO A 598 23.47 -29.97 5.32
C PRO A 598 23.50 -30.68 6.70
N ASN A 599 23.66 -29.91 7.77
CA ASN A 599 23.69 -30.45 9.14
C ASN A 599 22.35 -30.29 9.88
N ALA A 600 21.28 -29.82 9.23
CA ALA A 600 19.97 -29.67 9.87
C ALA A 600 19.41 -31.00 10.40
N GLU A 601 19.51 -32.09 9.62
CA GLU A 601 19.05 -33.41 10.06
C GLU A 601 19.85 -33.92 11.25
N LYS A 602 21.17 -33.78 11.25
CA LYS A 602 22.02 -34.17 12.39
C LYS A 602 21.71 -33.35 13.65
N THR A 603 21.44 -32.09 13.48
CA THR A 603 21.05 -31.19 14.59
C THR A 603 19.72 -31.64 15.20
N MET A 604 18.69 -31.80 14.37
CA MET A 604 17.35 -32.11 14.81
C MET A 604 17.23 -33.55 15.36
N ALA A 605 17.98 -34.52 14.82
CA ALA A 605 17.96 -35.90 15.28
C ALA A 605 18.38 -36.08 16.75
N LYS A 606 19.06 -35.12 17.35
CA LYS A 606 19.44 -35.15 18.77
C LYS A 606 18.28 -34.85 19.73
N ILE A 607 17.30 -34.09 19.27
CA ILE A 607 16.26 -33.49 20.12
C ILE A 607 14.83 -33.84 19.69
N VAL A 608 14.64 -34.37 18.49
CA VAL A 608 13.32 -34.77 17.98
C VAL A 608 13.00 -36.19 18.45
N THR A 609 11.81 -36.33 19.03
CA THR A 609 11.29 -37.65 19.48
C THR A 609 9.83 -37.79 19.05
N GLY A 610 9.39 -39.00 18.81
CA GLY A 610 7.96 -39.37 18.71
C GLY A 610 7.39 -39.71 20.09
N GLU A 611 6.13 -40.08 20.14
CA GLU A 611 5.44 -40.43 21.41
C GLU A 611 6.16 -41.47 22.23
N HIS A 612 6.91 -42.41 21.62
CA HIS A 612 7.55 -43.52 22.32
C HIS A 612 8.97 -43.88 21.82
N LYS A 613 9.56 -43.20 20.85
CA LYS A 613 10.86 -43.56 20.24
C LYS A 613 11.56 -42.33 19.63
N ILE A 614 12.88 -42.50 19.37
CA ILE A 614 13.65 -41.60 18.48
C ILE A 614 12.93 -41.57 17.13
N PHE A 615 12.62 -40.38 16.68
CA PHE A 615 11.90 -40.17 15.43
C PHE A 615 12.90 -40.18 14.24
N ASP A 616 12.60 -40.98 13.21
CA ASP A 616 13.45 -41.06 12.01
C ASP A 616 13.14 -39.89 11.07
N LEU A 617 14.10 -38.96 10.97
CA LEU A 617 14.05 -37.76 10.12
C LEU A 617 14.53 -38.00 8.70
N SER A 618 14.89 -39.24 8.34
CA SER A 618 15.35 -39.56 6.98
C SER A 618 14.29 -39.23 5.91
N GLN A 619 14.76 -39.01 4.70
CA GLN A 619 13.89 -38.74 3.54
C GLN A 619 12.89 -39.87 3.27
N ILE A 620 13.19 -41.11 3.71
CA ILE A 620 12.30 -42.26 3.54
C ILE A 620 11.09 -42.16 4.48
N ASN A 621 11.31 -41.82 5.73
CA ASN A 621 10.25 -41.81 6.76
C ASN A 621 9.64 -40.42 6.96
N PHE A 622 10.35 -39.39 6.58
CA PHE A 622 9.87 -38.01 6.59
C PHE A 622 10.15 -37.33 5.22
N PRO A 623 9.44 -37.75 4.16
CA PRO A 623 9.69 -37.21 2.79
C PRO A 623 9.31 -35.73 2.67
N TYR A 624 9.84 -35.08 1.63
CA TYR A 624 9.49 -33.70 1.27
C TYR A 624 7.95 -33.54 1.17
N GLY A 625 7.43 -32.44 1.73
CA GLY A 625 5.99 -32.17 1.80
C GLY A 625 5.26 -32.93 2.90
N ALA A 626 5.95 -33.74 3.72
CA ALA A 626 5.34 -34.41 4.86
C ALA A 626 5.21 -33.46 6.07
N VAL A 627 4.16 -33.67 6.85
CA VAL A 627 3.85 -32.97 8.10
C VAL A 627 3.74 -34.02 9.22
N ARG A 628 4.41 -33.80 10.34
CA ARG A 628 4.41 -34.72 11.49
C ARG A 628 4.30 -33.98 12.81
N ASN A 629 3.51 -34.49 13.72
CA ASN A 629 3.52 -34.07 15.11
C ASN A 629 4.64 -34.81 15.86
N VAL A 630 5.48 -34.06 16.53
CA VAL A 630 6.68 -34.54 17.23
C VAL A 630 6.86 -33.82 18.56
N LEU A 631 7.76 -34.33 19.38
CA LEU A 631 8.29 -33.62 20.53
C LEU A 631 9.72 -33.19 20.22
N ILE A 632 10.03 -31.90 20.45
CA ILE A 632 11.39 -31.36 20.31
C ILE A 632 11.87 -30.96 21.71
N ASP A 633 12.77 -31.75 22.30
CA ASP A 633 13.19 -31.60 23.70
C ASP A 633 11.99 -31.45 24.67
N GLY A 634 10.95 -32.25 24.45
CA GLY A 634 9.69 -32.24 25.20
C GLY A 634 8.68 -31.16 24.79
N VAL A 635 9.00 -30.30 23.86
CA VAL A 635 8.06 -29.29 23.32
C VAL A 635 7.19 -29.91 22.24
N PRO A 636 5.85 -29.87 22.36
CA PRO A 636 4.96 -30.33 21.29
C PRO A 636 5.07 -29.41 20.05
N CYS A 637 5.40 -30.00 18.92
CA CYS A 637 5.60 -29.28 17.67
C CYS A 637 4.93 -29.99 16.48
N THR A 638 4.54 -29.24 15.49
CA THR A 638 4.25 -29.74 14.16
C THR A 638 5.44 -29.42 13.26
N MET A 639 6.12 -30.44 12.74
CA MET A 639 7.23 -30.28 11.77
C MET A 639 6.74 -30.50 10.35
N PHE A 640 7.17 -29.65 9.48
CA PHE A 640 6.85 -29.67 8.05
C PHE A 640 8.14 -29.67 7.23
N ARG A 641 8.39 -30.73 6.46
CA ARG A 641 9.58 -30.80 5.60
C ARG A 641 9.37 -30.05 4.31
N ILE A 642 9.93 -28.87 4.26
CA ILE A 642 9.89 -27.95 3.13
C ILE A 642 11.18 -27.14 3.06
N SER A 643 11.49 -26.60 1.90
CA SER A 643 12.59 -25.64 1.75
C SER A 643 12.24 -24.55 0.75
N TYR A 644 12.32 -23.31 1.19
CA TYR A 644 12.24 -22.13 0.34
C TYR A 644 13.63 -21.64 -0.08
N VAL A 645 14.68 -22.07 0.63
CA VAL A 645 16.08 -21.69 0.41
C VAL A 645 16.90 -22.77 -0.30
N GLY A 646 16.30 -23.92 -0.61
CA GLY A 646 16.93 -25.02 -1.34
C GLY A 646 17.64 -26.06 -0.48
N GLU A 647 17.90 -25.77 0.78
CA GLU A 647 18.59 -26.66 1.71
C GLU A 647 17.63 -27.65 2.37
N ASN A 648 18.14 -28.79 2.80
CA ASN A 648 17.38 -29.78 3.59
C ASN A 648 16.99 -29.19 4.94
N GLY A 649 15.74 -29.40 5.36
CA GLY A 649 15.27 -28.93 6.65
C GLY A 649 13.76 -28.87 6.80
N TRP A 650 13.30 -28.12 7.77
CA TRP A 650 11.91 -28.09 8.21
C TRP A 650 11.48 -26.69 8.66
N GLU A 651 10.20 -26.41 8.50
CA GLU A 651 9.45 -25.43 9.29
C GLU A 651 8.86 -26.13 10.50
N ILE A 652 8.93 -25.49 11.65
CA ILE A 652 8.55 -26.06 12.96
C ILE A 652 7.60 -25.08 13.63
N TYR A 653 6.38 -25.54 13.84
CA TYR A 653 5.29 -24.77 14.44
C TYR A 653 5.07 -25.23 15.88
N THR A 654 4.95 -24.27 16.80
CA THR A 654 4.55 -24.54 18.19
C THR A 654 3.79 -23.35 18.76
N LYS A 655 3.18 -23.51 19.94
CA LYS A 655 2.53 -22.40 20.63
C LYS A 655 3.55 -21.34 21.04
N MET A 656 3.14 -20.06 21.02
CA MET A 656 4.00 -18.94 21.42
C MET A 656 4.69 -19.15 22.78
N GLU A 657 3.99 -19.70 23.76
CA GLU A 657 4.50 -19.96 25.12
C GLU A 657 5.71 -20.90 25.17
N HIS A 658 5.90 -21.73 24.15
CA HIS A 658 7.02 -22.68 24.06
C HIS A 658 8.21 -22.15 23.25
N GLY A 659 8.06 -21.01 22.59
CA GLY A 659 9.01 -20.53 21.59
C GLY A 659 10.44 -20.38 22.12
N LEU A 660 10.64 -19.70 23.26
CA LEU A 660 12.00 -19.53 23.81
C LEU A 660 12.70 -20.87 24.11
N ARG A 661 11.96 -21.84 24.69
CA ARG A 661 12.53 -23.16 24.93
C ARG A 661 12.90 -23.85 23.63
N LEU A 662 12.04 -23.78 22.63
CA LEU A 662 12.32 -24.37 21.32
C LEU A 662 13.57 -23.77 20.68
N TRP A 663 13.71 -22.45 20.69
CA TRP A 663 14.90 -21.76 20.20
C TRP A 663 16.17 -22.23 20.90
N ASP A 664 16.18 -22.22 22.23
CA ASP A 664 17.35 -22.57 23.03
C ASP A 664 17.73 -24.07 22.81
N SER A 665 16.75 -24.96 22.69
CA SER A 665 16.99 -26.39 22.43
C SER A 665 17.61 -26.64 21.06
N ILE A 666 17.13 -25.96 20.00
CA ILE A 666 17.69 -26.05 18.65
C ILE A 666 19.11 -25.46 18.61
N ALA A 667 19.32 -24.29 19.22
CA ALA A 667 20.62 -23.64 19.27
C ALA A 667 21.66 -24.52 20.01
N ALA A 668 21.27 -25.12 21.13
CA ALA A 668 22.13 -26.05 21.90
C ALA A 668 22.48 -27.31 21.09
N ALA A 669 21.50 -27.92 20.42
CA ALA A 669 21.69 -29.13 19.60
C ALA A 669 22.60 -28.86 18.38
N GLY A 670 22.52 -27.69 17.78
CA GLY A 670 23.30 -27.31 16.61
C GLY A 670 24.68 -26.73 16.93
N LYS A 671 25.05 -26.55 18.20
CA LYS A 671 26.27 -25.88 18.62
C LYS A 671 27.54 -26.54 18.02
N GLU A 672 27.63 -27.84 17.95
CA GLU A 672 28.79 -28.54 17.36
C GLU A 672 28.90 -28.33 15.84
N PHE A 673 27.82 -27.96 15.17
CA PHE A 673 27.74 -27.62 13.76
C PHE A 673 27.81 -26.12 13.51
N GLU A 674 28.14 -25.33 14.55
CA GLU A 674 28.20 -23.86 14.47
C GLU A 674 26.91 -23.25 13.91
N ILE A 675 25.74 -23.75 14.39
CA ILE A 675 24.42 -23.20 13.99
C ILE A 675 24.38 -21.70 14.22
N ILE A 676 23.86 -20.96 13.24
CA ILE A 676 23.70 -19.51 13.29
C ILE A 676 22.22 -19.11 13.20
N PRO A 677 21.80 -18.00 13.83
CA PRO A 677 20.58 -17.35 13.46
C PRO A 677 20.75 -16.72 12.06
N VAL A 678 19.75 -16.81 11.22
CA VAL A 678 19.77 -16.34 9.81
C VAL A 678 18.58 -15.45 9.59
N GLY A 679 18.83 -14.30 8.95
CA GLY A 679 17.81 -13.28 8.74
C GLY A 679 16.95 -13.50 7.49
N MET A 680 15.86 -12.75 7.42
CA MET A 680 14.94 -12.72 6.28
C MET A 680 15.62 -12.23 4.98
N GLY A 681 16.75 -11.54 5.08
CA GLY A 681 17.60 -11.21 3.93
C GLY A 681 18.07 -12.45 3.16
N VAL A 682 18.29 -13.56 3.88
CA VAL A 682 18.57 -14.86 3.25
C VAL A 682 17.28 -15.55 2.81
N TYR A 683 16.36 -15.78 3.73
CA TYR A 683 15.14 -16.57 3.45
C TYR A 683 14.33 -15.97 2.29
N ALA A 684 13.99 -14.70 2.36
CA ALA A 684 13.10 -14.06 1.39
C ALA A 684 13.84 -13.50 0.15
N VAL A 685 15.17 -13.36 0.18
CA VAL A 685 15.91 -12.71 -0.91
C VAL A 685 16.97 -13.66 -1.47
N THR A 686 18.15 -13.78 -0.85
CA THR A 686 19.29 -14.45 -1.50
C THR A 686 19.09 -15.96 -1.67
N GLY A 687 18.60 -16.67 -0.64
CA GLY A 687 18.34 -18.10 -0.70
C GLY A 687 17.18 -18.44 -1.65
N ARG A 688 16.09 -17.68 -1.59
CA ARG A 688 14.97 -17.81 -2.51
C ARG A 688 15.39 -17.66 -3.99
N ILE A 689 16.15 -16.60 -4.29
CA ILE A 689 16.59 -16.31 -5.65
C ILE A 689 17.54 -17.40 -6.16
N GLU A 690 18.48 -17.87 -5.32
CA GLU A 690 19.39 -18.97 -5.68
C GLU A 690 18.61 -20.25 -5.98
N LYS A 691 17.56 -20.56 -5.22
CA LYS A 691 16.66 -21.70 -5.48
C LYS A 691 15.86 -21.52 -6.78
N GLY A 692 15.70 -20.29 -7.26
CA GLY A 692 14.97 -19.95 -8.47
C GLY A 692 13.48 -19.71 -8.24
N TYR A 693 13.03 -19.49 -7.01
CA TYR A 693 11.66 -19.06 -6.72
C TYR A 693 11.49 -17.56 -7.01
N ARG A 694 10.35 -17.20 -7.59
CA ARG A 694 10.00 -15.83 -7.99
C ARG A 694 9.07 -15.16 -6.98
#